data_7a43bac2d5f06d7011b8b55d4d7dfc2e
#
_entry.id   7a43bac2d5f06d7011b8b55d4d7dfc2e
#
_cell.length_a   1.000
_cell.length_b   1.000
_cell.length_c   1.000
_cell.angle_alpha   90.00
_cell.angle_beta   90.00
_cell.angle_gamma   90.00
#
_symmetry.space_group_name_H-M   'P 1'
#
loop_
_entity.id
_entity.type
_entity.pdbx_description
1 polymer ?
#
loop_
_entity_poly.entity_id
_entity_poly.type
_entity_poly.pdbx_seq_one_letter_code
_entity_poly.pdbx_strand_id
1 'polypeptide(L)'
;MVASIETSVKQWADEQIRQLGWRIIASENETADKSIDEALKNSPSKSGGIGGGRPDYTIIVSDGDKTIPVFIEYKGSKGKLEKVDKQGLIVLFTDYGEFDYKLAIPKYAVNGASYYATNVVKKTPYLEAIAVGINGTKDTSGTIQYEISAYVLSKNNADLPIKLGDYPDLDFLKNTEPQKSKLFENVIDVQTDPKELEQRAIRDDAKIEAVLQELNQKIHDEQQIIPSQRINIVAGSLMAAVGVKDKVGDWKVSRLKPSDLTGSLEEGNTDGEKIVTKIRNFLKVRSLPEKKQKQIINVLRSNFVDNNLNQKSANETQTAIKTIYQEIYDKLIPIYDVTGINDFTGKLFNVMNAWVDVPDGGANDVVLTPRYITNFMAQLTQTNKDSYVWDWALGSGGFLISAMNLMIQDAQLQHTNDLTKQYEKIEQIKTKQLLGVELLPNVYMLAVLNMILMGDGSSNIVNDNSLTHYEGKYAYNEDPFPADVFLLNPPYSAEGNGMIFVDKAFQKQSKGYGAVIVQDSAGSGRAVDINKRILKHNRLKASIKMPSDLFKASVQTSIYLFEVGKPHKTDDNVYFIDLREDGYTRTNRKKAKLNLFNSNDAKGHYQEVIDIILDKAKKTNYFTENDNYYKGTIDPDSGKDWNYNKKIDTTPTEADFKTTVSDYLSWEVSQILKGENQDF
;
A
#
# COMPACT_ATOMS: atom_id res chain seq x y z
N MET A 1 -10.62 -55.90 -12.42
CA MET A 1 -9.67 -54.79 -12.41
C MET A 1 -9.86 -53.99 -11.11
N VAL A 2 -8.82 -53.83 -10.33
CA VAL A 2 -8.91 -53.01 -9.10
C VAL A 2 -9.01 -51.56 -9.58
N ALA A 3 -10.07 -50.84 -9.20
CA ALA A 3 -10.24 -49.43 -9.51
C ALA A 3 -9.01 -48.61 -9.07
N SER A 4 -8.60 -47.60 -9.85
CA SER A 4 -7.53 -46.69 -9.45
C SER A 4 -7.94 -45.93 -8.17
N ILE A 5 -7.00 -45.52 -7.34
CA ILE A 5 -7.31 -44.72 -6.15
C ILE A 5 -8.09 -43.47 -6.54
N GLU A 6 -7.72 -42.80 -7.63
CA GLU A 6 -8.39 -41.61 -8.15
C GLU A 6 -9.86 -41.89 -8.52
N THR A 7 -10.17 -43.09 -9.11
CA THR A 7 -11.54 -43.53 -9.39
C THR A 7 -12.35 -43.69 -8.09
N SER A 8 -11.73 -44.21 -7.03
CA SER A 8 -12.39 -44.36 -5.73
C SER A 8 -12.63 -43.00 -5.06
N VAL A 9 -11.69 -42.06 -5.19
CA VAL A 9 -11.86 -40.67 -4.71
C VAL A 9 -13.01 -40.00 -5.45
N LYS A 10 -13.09 -40.17 -6.77
CA LYS A 10 -14.22 -39.66 -7.57
C LYS A 10 -15.55 -40.20 -7.06
N GLN A 11 -15.67 -41.50 -6.89
CA GLN A 11 -16.92 -42.13 -6.41
C GLN A 11 -17.34 -41.60 -5.02
N TRP A 12 -16.37 -41.45 -4.12
CA TRP A 12 -16.61 -40.87 -2.80
C TRP A 12 -17.04 -39.40 -2.89
N ALA A 13 -16.36 -38.59 -3.70
CA ALA A 13 -16.72 -37.18 -3.93
C ALA A 13 -18.12 -37.06 -4.54
N ASP A 14 -18.47 -37.89 -5.53
CA ASP A 14 -19.82 -37.95 -6.13
C ASP A 14 -20.90 -38.16 -5.07
N GLU A 15 -20.66 -39.08 -4.12
CA GLU A 15 -21.61 -39.39 -3.05
C GLU A 15 -21.77 -38.22 -2.08
N GLN A 16 -20.66 -37.58 -1.66
CA GLN A 16 -20.67 -36.40 -0.79
C GLN A 16 -21.38 -35.23 -1.46
N ILE A 17 -21.06 -34.92 -2.71
CA ILE A 17 -21.60 -33.77 -3.44
C ILE A 17 -23.10 -33.88 -3.66
N ARG A 18 -23.63 -35.08 -3.91
CA ARG A 18 -25.08 -35.30 -4.04
C ARG A 18 -25.88 -34.94 -2.78
N GLN A 19 -25.22 -34.95 -1.62
CA GLN A 19 -25.86 -34.68 -0.32
C GLN A 19 -25.79 -33.20 0.08
N LEU A 20 -25.09 -32.34 -0.69
CA LEU A 20 -24.88 -30.92 -0.33
C LEU A 20 -26.15 -30.08 -0.44
N GLY A 21 -27.12 -30.46 -1.31
CA GLY A 21 -28.42 -29.80 -1.41
C GLY A 21 -28.42 -28.45 -2.16
N TRP A 22 -27.38 -28.15 -2.95
CA TRP A 22 -27.35 -26.94 -3.80
C TRP A 22 -28.06 -27.18 -5.12
N ARG A 23 -28.62 -26.09 -5.70
CA ARG A 23 -29.38 -26.13 -6.94
C ARG A 23 -28.52 -26.29 -8.18
N ILE A 24 -27.33 -25.66 -8.17
CA ILE A 24 -26.40 -25.63 -9.31
C ILE A 24 -25.16 -26.43 -8.92
N ILE A 25 -25.07 -27.63 -9.49
CA ILE A 25 -23.92 -28.53 -9.38
C ILE A 25 -23.62 -29.05 -10.77
N ALA A 26 -22.41 -28.80 -11.27
CA ALA A 26 -21.96 -29.28 -12.58
C ALA A 26 -20.69 -30.13 -12.43
N SER A 27 -20.66 -31.31 -13.05
CA SER A 27 -19.47 -32.18 -13.09
C SER A 27 -18.91 -32.18 -14.52
N GLU A 28 -17.74 -31.59 -14.71
CA GLU A 28 -16.99 -31.52 -15.98
C GLU A 28 -17.80 -30.90 -17.17
N ASN A 29 -18.96 -30.31 -16.90
CA ASN A 29 -19.92 -29.79 -17.89
C ASN A 29 -20.13 -28.26 -17.69
N GLU A 30 -20.94 -27.66 -18.57
CA GLU A 30 -21.38 -26.28 -18.43
C GLU A 30 -22.21 -26.10 -17.17
N THR A 31 -21.99 -24.97 -16.49
CA THR A 31 -22.57 -24.68 -15.17
C THR A 31 -23.94 -24.03 -15.25
N ALA A 32 -24.43 -23.71 -16.45
CA ALA A 32 -25.58 -22.86 -16.71
C ALA A 32 -25.39 -21.38 -16.25
N ASP A 33 -24.24 -21.04 -15.69
CA ASP A 33 -23.83 -19.65 -15.49
C ASP A 33 -22.93 -19.22 -16.64
N LYS A 34 -23.47 -18.39 -17.53
CA LYS A 34 -22.78 -17.96 -18.75
C LYS A 34 -21.46 -17.27 -18.48
N SER A 35 -21.36 -16.51 -17.38
CA SER A 35 -20.13 -15.76 -17.05
C SER A 35 -19.01 -16.70 -16.65
N ILE A 36 -19.29 -17.73 -15.86
CA ILE A 36 -18.34 -18.78 -15.49
C ILE A 36 -17.92 -19.58 -16.72
N ASP A 37 -18.90 -20.02 -17.51
CA ASP A 37 -18.63 -20.86 -18.68
C ASP A 37 -17.81 -20.13 -19.75
N GLU A 38 -18.06 -18.85 -19.99
CA GLU A 38 -17.25 -18.00 -20.87
C GLU A 38 -15.84 -17.76 -20.32
N ALA A 39 -15.72 -17.50 -19.02
CA ALA A 39 -14.42 -17.29 -18.37
C ALA A 39 -13.53 -18.53 -18.46
N LEU A 40 -14.09 -19.71 -18.25
CA LEU A 40 -13.38 -20.98 -18.35
C LEU A 40 -13.07 -21.36 -19.81
N LYS A 41 -13.99 -21.13 -20.75
CA LYS A 41 -13.79 -21.34 -22.19
C LYS A 41 -12.65 -20.48 -22.74
N ASN A 42 -12.54 -19.24 -22.27
CA ASN A 42 -11.53 -18.27 -22.67
C ASN A 42 -10.24 -18.37 -21.85
N SER A 43 -10.03 -19.45 -21.09
CA SER A 43 -8.82 -19.74 -20.33
C SER A 43 -8.17 -21.00 -20.88
N PRO A 44 -6.82 -21.11 -20.86
CA PRO A 44 -6.15 -22.37 -21.16
C PRO A 44 -6.65 -23.50 -20.24
N SER A 45 -6.51 -24.74 -20.67
CA SER A 45 -6.73 -25.88 -19.76
C SER A 45 -5.69 -25.87 -18.62
N LYS A 46 -5.94 -26.59 -17.54
CA LYS A 46 -4.97 -26.74 -16.42
C LYS A 46 -3.59 -27.31 -16.83
N SER A 47 -3.48 -27.83 -18.06
CA SER A 47 -2.24 -28.30 -18.65
C SER A 47 -1.68 -27.34 -19.71
N GLY A 48 -2.23 -26.14 -19.84
CA GLY A 48 -1.77 -25.09 -20.77
C GLY A 48 -2.20 -25.31 -22.24
N GLY A 49 -3.06 -26.28 -22.54
CA GLY A 49 -3.56 -26.56 -23.89
C GLY A 49 -4.59 -25.54 -24.38
N ILE A 50 -4.74 -25.46 -25.72
CA ILE A 50 -5.80 -24.66 -26.37
C ILE A 50 -7.15 -25.32 -26.12
N GLY A 51 -8.13 -24.55 -25.59
CA GLY A 51 -9.46 -25.01 -25.24
C GLY A 51 -9.72 -24.97 -23.74
N GLY A 52 -10.85 -24.45 -23.32
CA GLY A 52 -11.20 -24.25 -21.93
C GLY A 52 -11.20 -25.58 -21.14
N GLY A 53 -10.39 -25.63 -20.09
CA GLY A 53 -10.48 -26.71 -19.11
C GLY A 53 -11.68 -26.51 -18.20
N ARG A 54 -12.18 -27.61 -17.63
CA ARG A 54 -13.24 -27.55 -16.62
C ARG A 54 -12.77 -28.23 -15.35
N PRO A 55 -13.18 -27.74 -14.17
CA PRO A 55 -12.92 -28.40 -12.91
C PRO A 55 -13.69 -29.71 -12.85
N ASP A 56 -13.27 -30.60 -11.97
CA ASP A 56 -13.99 -31.86 -11.74
C ASP A 56 -15.44 -31.60 -11.28
N TYR A 57 -15.63 -30.56 -10.42
CA TYR A 57 -16.96 -30.04 -10.05
C TYR A 57 -16.97 -28.52 -9.92
N THR A 58 -18.12 -27.95 -10.27
CA THR A 58 -18.46 -26.55 -9.96
C THR A 58 -19.77 -26.54 -9.19
N ILE A 59 -19.79 -25.88 -8.03
CA ILE A 59 -20.99 -25.69 -7.21
C ILE A 59 -21.17 -24.18 -7.01
N ILE A 60 -22.41 -23.70 -7.06
CA ILE A 60 -22.73 -22.31 -6.77
C ILE A 60 -23.47 -22.26 -5.43
N VAL A 61 -22.79 -21.75 -4.39
CA VAL A 61 -23.35 -21.59 -3.04
C VAL A 61 -23.92 -20.17 -2.89
N SER A 62 -25.04 -20.04 -2.15
CA SER A 62 -25.66 -18.73 -1.89
C SER A 62 -26.34 -18.70 -0.53
N ASP A 63 -26.20 -17.57 0.19
CA ASP A 63 -26.98 -17.31 1.42
C ASP A 63 -28.22 -16.44 1.18
N GLY A 64 -28.47 -16.08 -0.09
CA GLY A 64 -29.56 -15.21 -0.51
C GLY A 64 -29.09 -13.80 -0.90
N ASP A 65 -28.11 -13.27 -0.22
CA ASP A 65 -27.52 -11.95 -0.50
C ASP A 65 -26.21 -12.06 -1.31
N LYS A 66 -25.41 -13.07 -1.02
CA LYS A 66 -24.11 -13.32 -1.63
C LYS A 66 -24.08 -14.66 -2.34
N THR A 67 -23.41 -14.71 -3.47
CA THR A 67 -23.24 -15.95 -4.27
C THR A 67 -21.77 -16.18 -4.55
N ILE A 68 -21.26 -17.38 -4.24
CA ILE A 68 -19.86 -17.76 -4.36
C ILE A 68 -19.74 -19.04 -5.17
N PRO A 69 -19.02 -19.07 -6.30
CA PRO A 69 -18.70 -20.30 -7.03
C PRO A 69 -17.62 -21.10 -6.27
N VAL A 70 -17.80 -22.40 -6.19
CA VAL A 70 -16.89 -23.36 -5.58
C VAL A 70 -16.38 -24.30 -6.65
N PHE A 71 -15.06 -24.40 -6.79
CA PHE A 71 -14.39 -25.28 -7.76
C PHE A 71 -13.70 -26.39 -7.00
N ILE A 72 -13.96 -27.63 -7.39
CA ILE A 72 -13.43 -28.85 -6.73
C ILE A 72 -12.58 -29.61 -7.74
N GLU A 73 -11.39 -30.02 -7.31
CA GLU A 73 -10.49 -30.93 -8.01
C GLU A 73 -10.09 -32.06 -7.09
N TYR A 74 -9.94 -33.27 -7.62
CA TYR A 74 -9.50 -34.42 -6.85
C TYR A 74 -8.24 -35.07 -7.45
N LYS A 75 -7.48 -35.77 -6.59
CA LYS A 75 -6.32 -36.59 -6.92
C LYS A 75 -6.33 -37.88 -6.10
N GLY A 76 -5.61 -38.88 -6.60
CA GLY A 76 -5.53 -40.20 -5.96
C GLY A 76 -4.08 -40.67 -5.77
N SER A 77 -3.21 -39.82 -5.27
CA SER A 77 -1.79 -40.14 -5.09
C SER A 77 -1.21 -39.44 -3.87
N LYS A 78 -0.29 -40.10 -3.17
CA LYS A 78 0.36 -39.57 -1.95
C LYS A 78 0.99 -38.20 -2.19
N GLY A 79 0.67 -37.22 -1.34
CA GLY A 79 1.22 -35.87 -1.34
C GLY A 79 0.77 -35.03 -2.56
N LYS A 80 -0.44 -35.29 -3.11
CA LYS A 80 -1.00 -34.56 -4.24
C LYS A 80 -2.19 -33.66 -3.89
N LEU A 81 -2.38 -33.37 -2.60
CA LEU A 81 -3.40 -32.43 -2.17
C LEU A 81 -3.04 -31.01 -2.62
N GLU A 82 -1.89 -30.50 -2.18
CA GLU A 82 -1.46 -29.14 -2.46
C GLU A 82 0.06 -29.05 -2.65
N LYS A 83 0.50 -28.11 -3.47
CA LYS A 83 1.90 -27.69 -3.61
C LYS A 83 2.05 -26.28 -3.10
N VAL A 84 2.83 -26.14 -2.05
CA VAL A 84 3.14 -24.87 -1.40
C VAL A 84 4.62 -24.48 -1.60
N ASP A 85 4.91 -23.20 -1.50
CA ASP A 85 6.27 -22.67 -1.47
C ASP A 85 6.91 -22.80 -0.07
N LYS A 86 8.11 -22.23 0.11
CA LYS A 86 8.82 -22.24 1.40
C LYS A 86 8.11 -21.46 2.52
N GLN A 87 7.16 -20.58 2.17
CA GLN A 87 6.34 -19.80 3.08
C GLN A 87 4.98 -20.47 3.37
N GLY A 88 4.71 -21.65 2.81
CA GLY A 88 3.45 -22.37 2.97
C GLY A 88 2.31 -21.87 2.09
N LEU A 89 2.62 -21.14 1.01
CA LEU A 89 1.62 -20.53 0.14
C LEU A 89 1.43 -21.35 -1.13
N ILE A 90 0.18 -21.45 -1.60
CA ILE A 90 -0.17 -22.20 -2.81
C ILE A 90 0.59 -21.66 -4.03
N VAL A 91 1.30 -22.54 -4.71
CA VAL A 91 2.06 -22.23 -5.94
C VAL A 91 1.12 -22.29 -7.13
N LEU A 92 0.83 -21.16 -7.75
CA LEU A 92 0.10 -21.09 -9.03
C LEU A 92 1.01 -20.71 -10.19
N PHE A 93 2.12 -20.02 -9.92
CA PHE A 93 2.99 -19.44 -10.92
C PHE A 93 4.40 -20.01 -10.85
N THR A 94 5.08 -19.99 -11.98
CA THR A 94 6.53 -20.22 -12.08
C THR A 94 7.30 -19.00 -11.55
N ASP A 95 8.60 -19.11 -11.37
CA ASP A 95 9.48 -17.99 -11.00
C ASP A 95 9.46 -16.84 -12.03
N TYR A 96 8.96 -17.10 -13.24
CA TYR A 96 8.80 -16.12 -14.33
C TYR A 96 7.40 -15.47 -14.37
N GLY A 97 6.51 -15.75 -13.39
CA GLY A 97 5.19 -15.16 -13.31
C GLY A 97 4.13 -15.77 -14.23
N GLU A 98 4.44 -16.83 -14.97
CA GLU A 98 3.48 -17.58 -15.76
C GLU A 98 2.80 -18.68 -14.93
N PHE A 99 1.55 -19.05 -15.24
CA PHE A 99 0.91 -20.19 -14.60
C PHE A 99 1.75 -21.48 -14.76
N ASP A 100 1.96 -22.22 -13.66
CA ASP A 100 2.72 -23.49 -13.69
C ASP A 100 1.86 -24.65 -14.23
N TYR A 101 1.62 -24.62 -15.54
CA TYR A 101 0.91 -25.67 -16.26
C TYR A 101 1.65 -27.02 -16.35
N LYS A 102 2.92 -27.07 -15.93
CA LYS A 102 3.74 -28.30 -16.02
C LYS A 102 3.73 -29.11 -14.74
N LEU A 103 3.64 -28.46 -13.59
CA LEU A 103 3.85 -29.12 -12.32
C LEU A 103 2.76 -28.80 -11.27
N ALA A 104 2.60 -27.55 -10.87
CA ALA A 104 1.71 -27.21 -9.73
C ALA A 104 0.23 -27.44 -10.09
N ILE A 105 -0.26 -26.74 -11.10
CA ILE A 105 -1.68 -26.74 -11.47
C ILE A 105 -2.19 -28.13 -11.88
N PRO A 106 -1.54 -28.91 -12.77
CA PRO A 106 -2.13 -30.18 -13.21
C PRO A 106 -1.97 -31.32 -12.19
N LYS A 107 -0.97 -31.27 -11.30
CA LYS A 107 -0.61 -32.41 -10.46
C LYS A 107 -1.12 -32.36 -9.03
N TYR A 108 -1.64 -31.22 -8.57
CA TYR A 108 -2.12 -31.03 -7.21
C TYR A 108 -3.57 -30.55 -7.20
N ALA A 109 -4.39 -31.12 -6.33
CA ALA A 109 -5.83 -30.88 -6.31
C ALA A 109 -6.16 -29.40 -6.01
N VAL A 110 -5.64 -28.87 -4.89
CA VAL A 110 -5.87 -27.47 -4.51
C VAL A 110 -5.37 -26.49 -5.57
N ASN A 111 -4.16 -26.73 -6.15
CA ASN A 111 -3.59 -25.83 -7.14
C ASN A 111 -4.42 -25.81 -8.44
N GLY A 112 -4.98 -26.97 -8.84
CA GLY A 112 -5.89 -27.08 -9.98
C GLY A 112 -7.21 -26.34 -9.75
N ALA A 113 -7.84 -26.55 -8.60
CA ALA A 113 -9.07 -25.85 -8.20
C ALA A 113 -8.85 -24.33 -8.11
N SER A 114 -7.74 -23.91 -7.51
CA SER A 114 -7.35 -22.50 -7.38
C SER A 114 -7.11 -21.83 -8.73
N TYR A 115 -6.57 -22.55 -9.72
CA TYR A 115 -6.42 -22.05 -11.08
C TYR A 115 -7.75 -21.66 -11.71
N TYR A 116 -8.78 -22.49 -11.60
CA TYR A 116 -10.12 -22.18 -12.10
C TYR A 116 -10.75 -21.03 -11.34
N ALA A 117 -10.66 -21.03 -10.00
CA ALA A 117 -11.15 -19.95 -9.16
C ALA A 117 -10.50 -18.60 -9.53
N THR A 118 -9.17 -18.55 -9.72
CA THR A 118 -8.43 -17.37 -10.19
C THR A 118 -8.99 -16.83 -11.51
N ASN A 119 -9.18 -17.70 -12.51
CA ASN A 119 -9.70 -17.28 -13.81
C ASN A 119 -11.12 -16.72 -13.72
N VAL A 120 -11.99 -17.34 -12.92
CA VAL A 120 -13.37 -16.90 -12.76
C VAL A 120 -13.45 -15.58 -12.01
N VAL A 121 -12.75 -15.43 -10.89
CA VAL A 121 -12.72 -14.16 -10.13
C VAL A 121 -12.17 -13.00 -10.96
N LYS A 122 -11.15 -13.25 -11.79
CA LYS A 122 -10.56 -12.21 -12.67
C LYS A 122 -11.46 -11.81 -13.84
N LYS A 123 -12.24 -12.74 -14.39
CA LYS A 123 -12.93 -12.58 -15.68
C LYS A 123 -14.45 -12.44 -15.58
N THR A 124 -15.02 -12.52 -14.37
CA THR A 124 -16.46 -12.49 -14.14
C THR A 124 -16.85 -11.41 -13.12
N PRO A 125 -18.15 -11.12 -12.93
CA PRO A 125 -18.63 -10.26 -11.86
C PRO A 125 -18.48 -10.84 -10.43
N TYR A 126 -18.20 -12.15 -10.29
CA TYR A 126 -18.02 -12.75 -8.96
C TYR A 126 -16.88 -12.09 -8.21
N LEU A 127 -17.15 -11.68 -6.98
CA LEU A 127 -16.15 -11.02 -6.11
C LEU A 127 -15.23 -12.03 -5.45
N GLU A 128 -15.71 -13.26 -5.25
CA GLU A 128 -15.04 -14.34 -4.54
C GLU A 128 -15.31 -15.69 -5.19
N ALA A 129 -14.41 -16.63 -4.95
CA ALA A 129 -14.56 -18.04 -5.27
C ALA A 129 -13.88 -18.90 -4.21
N ILE A 130 -14.36 -20.13 -4.05
CA ILE A 130 -13.74 -21.12 -3.17
C ILE A 130 -13.10 -22.21 -4.03
N ALA A 131 -11.85 -22.56 -3.76
CA ALA A 131 -11.13 -23.67 -4.34
C ALA A 131 -11.03 -24.81 -3.32
N VAL A 132 -11.46 -26.00 -3.68
CA VAL A 132 -11.43 -27.19 -2.83
C VAL A 132 -10.61 -28.28 -3.50
N GLY A 133 -9.58 -28.75 -2.81
CA GLY A 133 -8.80 -29.91 -3.23
C GLY A 133 -9.18 -31.14 -2.40
N ILE A 134 -9.36 -32.27 -3.08
CA ILE A 134 -9.59 -33.58 -2.45
C ILE A 134 -8.47 -34.52 -2.87
N ASN A 135 -7.78 -35.16 -1.95
CA ASN A 135 -6.78 -36.16 -2.27
C ASN A 135 -7.03 -37.46 -1.48
N GLY A 136 -6.97 -38.58 -2.15
CA GLY A 136 -7.09 -39.90 -1.51
C GLY A 136 -5.77 -40.66 -1.52
N THR A 137 -5.43 -41.24 -0.40
CA THR A 137 -4.26 -42.12 -0.26
C THR A 137 -4.63 -43.43 0.45
N LYS A 138 -4.02 -44.57 0.04
CA LYS A 138 -4.17 -45.81 0.75
C LYS A 138 -3.23 -45.88 1.94
N ASP A 139 -3.78 -46.20 3.09
CA ASP A 139 -2.99 -46.55 4.28
C ASP A 139 -2.41 -47.96 4.18
N THR A 140 -1.70 -48.37 5.21
CA THR A 140 -1.06 -49.69 5.30
C THR A 140 -2.07 -50.87 5.38
N SER A 141 -3.33 -50.61 5.72
CA SER A 141 -4.41 -51.58 5.74
C SER A 141 -5.14 -51.70 4.37
N GLY A 142 -4.80 -50.81 3.41
CA GLY A 142 -5.47 -50.72 2.11
C GLY A 142 -6.72 -49.84 2.10
N THR A 143 -7.07 -49.21 3.24
CA THR A 143 -8.19 -48.27 3.37
C THR A 143 -7.80 -46.91 2.80
N ILE A 144 -8.72 -46.25 2.07
CA ILE A 144 -8.48 -44.91 1.50
C ILE A 144 -8.75 -43.87 2.59
N GLN A 145 -7.74 -43.08 2.87
CA GLN A 145 -7.82 -41.88 3.71
C GLN A 145 -7.97 -40.65 2.79
N TYR A 146 -8.85 -39.74 3.17
CA TYR A 146 -9.15 -38.54 2.40
C TYR A 146 -8.57 -37.33 3.11
N GLU A 147 -7.91 -36.45 2.34
CA GLU A 147 -7.39 -35.15 2.74
C GLU A 147 -8.14 -34.08 1.96
N ILE A 148 -8.73 -33.10 2.63
CA ILE A 148 -9.52 -32.05 1.99
C ILE A 148 -9.07 -30.70 2.53
N SER A 149 -8.67 -29.81 1.62
CA SER A 149 -8.34 -28.42 1.95
C SER A 149 -9.14 -27.47 1.09
N ALA A 150 -9.65 -26.41 1.69
CA ALA A 150 -10.37 -25.35 1.01
C ALA A 150 -9.64 -24.01 1.14
N TYR A 151 -9.72 -23.21 0.08
CA TYR A 151 -9.09 -21.89 -0.04
C TYR A 151 -10.07 -20.88 -0.61
N VAL A 152 -9.99 -19.63 -0.16
CA VAL A 152 -10.76 -18.51 -0.68
C VAL A 152 -9.89 -17.67 -1.59
N LEU A 153 -10.45 -17.28 -2.73
CA LEU A 153 -9.90 -16.30 -3.65
C LEU A 153 -10.89 -15.16 -3.82
N SER A 154 -10.40 -13.93 -3.86
CA SER A 154 -11.23 -12.74 -4.14
C SER A 154 -10.56 -11.90 -5.22
N LYS A 155 -11.26 -10.88 -5.72
CA LYS A 155 -10.65 -9.93 -6.68
C LYS A 155 -9.37 -9.28 -6.16
N ASN A 156 -9.25 -9.15 -4.85
CA ASN A 156 -8.08 -8.57 -4.19
C ASN A 156 -6.94 -9.59 -4.01
N ASN A 157 -7.22 -10.88 -4.11
CA ASN A 157 -6.26 -11.97 -3.87
C ASN A 157 -6.30 -13.12 -4.88
N ALA A 158 -6.73 -12.84 -6.10
CA ALA A 158 -6.97 -13.86 -7.14
C ALA A 158 -5.77 -14.80 -7.42
N ASP A 159 -4.54 -14.37 -7.14
CA ASP A 159 -3.33 -15.18 -7.37
C ASP A 159 -2.72 -15.76 -6.08
N LEU A 160 -3.34 -15.50 -4.94
CA LEU A 160 -2.89 -15.97 -3.64
C LEU A 160 -4.07 -16.50 -2.84
N PRO A 161 -4.43 -17.79 -3.06
CA PRO A 161 -5.47 -18.45 -2.30
C PRO A 161 -5.19 -18.38 -0.81
N ILE A 162 -6.18 -17.96 -0.02
CA ILE A 162 -6.12 -17.92 1.44
C ILE A 162 -6.77 -19.19 1.98
N LYS A 163 -6.10 -19.89 2.88
CA LYS A 163 -6.62 -21.13 3.45
C LYS A 163 -7.90 -20.88 4.26
N LEU A 164 -8.99 -21.51 3.85
CA LEU A 164 -10.25 -21.50 4.58
C LEU A 164 -10.24 -22.55 5.71
N GLY A 165 -9.65 -23.70 5.44
CA GLY A 165 -9.48 -24.77 6.42
C GLY A 165 -9.18 -26.13 5.80
N ASP A 166 -8.87 -27.09 6.70
CA ASP A 166 -8.81 -28.52 6.39
C ASP A 166 -10.05 -29.21 6.96
N TYR A 167 -10.65 -30.12 6.18
CA TYR A 167 -11.95 -30.70 6.49
C TYR A 167 -11.90 -32.22 6.40
N PRO A 168 -12.64 -32.95 7.24
CA PRO A 168 -12.73 -34.41 7.16
C PRO A 168 -13.61 -34.89 6.01
N ASP A 169 -14.57 -34.06 5.56
CA ASP A 169 -15.53 -34.33 4.52
C ASP A 169 -16.03 -33.02 3.88
N LEU A 170 -17.04 -33.08 2.99
CA LEU A 170 -17.63 -31.90 2.35
C LEU A 170 -18.82 -31.29 3.10
N ASP A 171 -19.09 -31.68 4.33
CA ASP A 171 -20.22 -31.21 5.12
C ASP A 171 -20.21 -29.68 5.36
N PHE A 172 -19.01 -29.07 5.35
CA PHE A 172 -18.86 -27.60 5.44
C PHE A 172 -19.48 -26.84 4.27
N LEU A 173 -19.76 -27.53 3.15
CA LEU A 173 -20.44 -26.98 1.96
C LEU A 173 -21.94 -27.26 1.94
N LYS A 174 -22.53 -27.90 2.94
CA LYS A 174 -23.97 -28.23 2.92
C LYS A 174 -24.85 -26.99 2.92
N ASN A 175 -25.93 -27.04 2.10
CA ASN A 175 -26.99 -26.03 2.06
C ASN A 175 -28.00 -26.23 3.22
N THR A 176 -27.51 -26.29 4.43
CA THR A 176 -28.33 -26.41 5.64
C THR A 176 -27.80 -25.44 6.69
N GLU A 177 -28.70 -24.91 7.53
CA GLU A 177 -28.26 -24.16 8.70
C GLU A 177 -27.84 -25.13 9.81
N PRO A 178 -26.74 -24.89 10.56
CA PRO A 178 -25.92 -23.68 10.54
C PRO A 178 -24.69 -23.73 9.57
N GLN A 179 -24.52 -24.81 8.80
CA GLN A 179 -23.32 -25.00 7.96
C GLN A 179 -23.17 -23.88 6.93
N LYS A 180 -24.28 -23.46 6.29
CA LYS A 180 -24.29 -22.39 5.31
C LYS A 180 -23.82 -21.06 5.92
N SER A 181 -24.45 -20.63 7.03
CA SER A 181 -24.05 -19.39 7.72
C SER A 181 -22.59 -19.43 8.13
N LYS A 182 -22.12 -20.54 8.70
CA LYS A 182 -20.72 -20.71 9.11
C LYS A 182 -19.75 -20.66 7.94
N LEU A 183 -20.13 -21.18 6.75
CA LEU A 183 -19.28 -21.07 5.55
C LEU A 183 -19.07 -19.61 5.16
N PHE A 184 -20.14 -18.83 5.08
CA PHE A 184 -20.06 -17.42 4.69
C PHE A 184 -19.34 -16.56 5.75
N GLU A 185 -19.55 -16.78 7.03
CA GLU A 185 -18.79 -16.16 8.13
C GLU A 185 -17.30 -16.47 8.02
N ASN A 186 -16.91 -17.74 7.87
CA ASN A 186 -15.52 -18.14 7.73
C ASN A 186 -14.85 -17.50 6.49
N VAL A 187 -15.57 -17.33 5.37
CA VAL A 187 -15.05 -16.66 4.16
C VAL A 187 -14.73 -15.19 4.47
N ILE A 188 -15.55 -14.52 5.28
CA ILE A 188 -15.32 -13.14 5.70
C ILE A 188 -14.12 -13.08 6.67
N ASP A 189 -14.10 -13.93 7.68
CA ASP A 189 -13.09 -13.94 8.73
C ASP A 189 -11.67 -14.16 8.17
N VAL A 190 -11.53 -15.13 7.27
CA VAL A 190 -10.25 -15.47 6.64
C VAL A 190 -9.73 -14.33 5.77
N GLN A 191 -10.60 -13.58 5.08
CA GLN A 191 -10.20 -12.44 4.27
C GLN A 191 -9.77 -11.22 5.09
N THR A 192 -10.12 -11.19 6.36
CA THR A 192 -9.77 -10.11 7.30
C THR A 192 -8.56 -10.43 8.17
N ASP A 193 -7.93 -11.60 8.03
CA ASP A 193 -6.74 -11.96 8.82
C ASP A 193 -5.56 -11.01 8.53
N PRO A 194 -5.17 -10.17 9.52
CA PRO A 194 -4.11 -9.18 9.34
C PRO A 194 -2.74 -9.79 9.01
N LYS A 195 -2.43 -11.00 9.50
CA LYS A 195 -1.12 -11.65 9.30
C LYS A 195 -0.93 -12.09 7.85
N GLU A 196 -1.96 -12.62 7.22
CA GLU A 196 -1.87 -13.03 5.82
C GLU A 196 -1.78 -11.83 4.87
N LEU A 197 -2.53 -10.74 5.17
CA LEU A 197 -2.42 -9.49 4.42
C LEU A 197 -1.01 -8.89 4.52
N GLU A 198 -0.39 -8.95 5.69
CA GLU A 198 0.97 -8.47 5.92
C GLU A 198 2.02 -9.30 5.16
N GLN A 199 1.94 -10.62 5.20
CA GLN A 199 2.85 -11.51 4.46
C GLN A 199 2.77 -11.32 2.94
N ARG A 200 1.57 -11.03 2.42
CA ARG A 200 1.37 -10.68 1.01
C ARG A 200 2.02 -9.37 0.65
N ALA A 201 1.74 -8.32 1.43
CA ALA A 201 2.31 -7.00 1.21
C ALA A 201 3.84 -7.08 1.12
N ILE A 202 4.48 -7.79 2.05
CA ILE A 202 5.93 -7.99 2.09
C ILE A 202 6.46 -8.67 0.81
N ARG A 203 5.76 -9.69 0.31
CA ARG A 203 6.20 -10.46 -0.86
C ARG A 203 6.05 -9.68 -2.15
N ASP A 204 4.93 -8.97 -2.32
CA ASP A 204 4.68 -8.16 -3.52
C ASP A 204 5.63 -6.95 -3.55
N ASP A 205 5.93 -6.36 -2.39
CA ASP A 205 6.93 -5.31 -2.24
C ASP A 205 8.31 -5.79 -2.70
N ALA A 206 8.74 -6.98 -2.27
CA ALA A 206 10.04 -7.53 -2.65
C ALA A 206 10.14 -7.83 -4.16
N LYS A 207 9.04 -8.27 -4.80
CA LYS A 207 9.01 -8.50 -6.26
C LYS A 207 9.10 -7.19 -7.03
N ILE A 208 8.28 -6.20 -6.67
CA ILE A 208 8.28 -4.89 -7.32
C ILE A 208 9.64 -4.23 -7.17
N GLU A 209 10.22 -4.27 -5.96
CA GLU A 209 11.53 -3.70 -5.68
C GLU A 209 12.62 -4.36 -6.52
N ALA A 210 12.65 -5.70 -6.61
CA ALA A 210 13.65 -6.43 -7.40
C ALA A 210 13.55 -6.08 -8.90
N VAL A 211 12.35 -6.06 -9.47
CA VAL A 211 12.12 -5.71 -10.88
C VAL A 211 12.53 -4.26 -11.16
N LEU A 212 12.17 -3.34 -10.27
CA LEU A 212 12.51 -1.93 -10.47
C LEU A 212 14.00 -1.66 -10.30
N GLN A 213 14.69 -2.32 -9.36
CA GLN A 213 16.14 -2.20 -9.22
C GLN A 213 16.87 -2.71 -10.48
N GLU A 214 16.43 -3.84 -11.03
CA GLU A 214 16.97 -4.37 -12.30
C GLU A 214 16.73 -3.40 -13.46
N LEU A 215 15.51 -2.87 -13.60
CA LEU A 215 15.16 -1.87 -14.60
C LEU A 215 15.97 -0.58 -14.45
N ASN A 216 16.14 -0.07 -13.23
CA ASN A 216 16.92 1.13 -12.96
C ASN A 216 18.36 0.96 -13.37
N GLN A 217 18.97 -0.18 -13.01
CA GLN A 217 20.35 -0.50 -13.38
C GLN A 217 20.51 -0.58 -14.91
N LYS A 218 19.60 -1.29 -15.57
CA LYS A 218 19.63 -1.45 -17.03
C LYS A 218 19.46 -0.13 -17.77
N ILE A 219 18.48 0.69 -17.38
CA ILE A 219 18.25 2.01 -17.99
C ILE A 219 19.43 2.95 -17.74
N HIS A 220 20.12 2.82 -16.58
CA HIS A 220 21.32 3.59 -16.28
C HIS A 220 22.52 3.16 -17.13
N ASP A 221 22.84 1.88 -17.11
CA ASP A 221 24.10 1.37 -17.67
C ASP A 221 24.06 1.33 -19.19
N GLU A 222 22.91 0.98 -19.78
CA GLU A 222 22.78 0.82 -21.23
C GLU A 222 22.43 2.13 -21.95
N GLN A 223 21.67 3.05 -21.31
CA GLN A 223 21.10 4.21 -21.99
C GLN A 223 21.57 5.55 -21.42
N GLN A 224 22.30 5.59 -20.34
CA GLN A 224 22.83 6.79 -19.66
C GLN A 224 21.74 7.83 -19.33
N ILE A 225 20.50 7.37 -19.09
CA ILE A 225 19.35 8.24 -18.81
C ILE A 225 19.41 8.75 -17.37
N ILE A 226 19.19 10.04 -17.16
CA ILE A 226 19.19 10.64 -15.81
C ILE A 226 17.99 10.16 -14.97
N PRO A 227 18.10 10.13 -13.63
CA PRO A 227 17.09 9.54 -12.74
C PRO A 227 15.67 10.04 -12.95
N SER A 228 15.46 11.36 -13.12
CA SER A 228 14.13 11.93 -13.34
C SER A 228 13.47 11.47 -14.65
N GLN A 229 14.26 11.26 -15.70
CA GLN A 229 13.78 10.72 -16.97
C GLN A 229 13.41 9.25 -16.87
N ARG A 230 14.15 8.44 -16.09
CA ARG A 230 13.83 7.03 -15.84
C ARG A 230 12.45 6.88 -15.21
N ILE A 231 12.13 7.72 -14.22
CA ILE A 231 10.81 7.74 -13.59
C ILE A 231 9.72 8.02 -14.61
N ASN A 232 9.91 9.02 -15.46
CA ASN A 232 8.97 9.37 -16.52
C ASN A 232 8.76 8.24 -17.52
N ILE A 233 9.83 7.53 -17.90
CA ILE A 233 9.77 6.38 -18.81
C ILE A 233 8.99 5.24 -18.17
N VAL A 234 9.29 4.88 -16.92
CA VAL A 234 8.59 3.77 -16.25
C VAL A 234 7.11 4.12 -16.03
N ALA A 235 6.81 5.29 -15.48
CA ALA A 235 5.42 5.70 -15.22
C ALA A 235 4.61 5.87 -16.50
N GLY A 236 5.19 6.47 -17.56
CA GLY A 236 4.55 6.61 -18.86
C GLY A 236 4.30 5.27 -19.54
N SER A 237 5.28 4.36 -19.47
CA SER A 237 5.14 2.99 -19.98
C SER A 237 4.02 2.24 -19.28
N LEU A 238 3.90 2.36 -17.96
CA LEU A 238 2.81 1.78 -17.19
C LEU A 238 1.44 2.34 -17.60
N MET A 239 1.30 3.66 -17.78
CA MET A 239 0.04 4.25 -18.25
C MET A 239 -0.38 3.69 -19.63
N ALA A 240 0.58 3.46 -20.54
CA ALA A 240 0.30 2.87 -21.84
C ALA A 240 -0.02 1.37 -21.75
N ALA A 241 0.60 0.65 -20.81
CA ALA A 241 0.49 -0.79 -20.62
C ALA A 241 -0.75 -1.20 -19.82
N VAL A 242 -1.23 -0.36 -18.88
CA VAL A 242 -2.39 -0.66 -18.03
C VAL A 242 -3.71 -0.52 -18.79
N GLY A 243 -3.83 0.48 -19.66
CA GLY A 243 -5.08 0.83 -20.34
C GLY A 243 -6.17 1.37 -19.39
N VAL A 244 -7.39 1.54 -19.88
CA VAL A 244 -8.54 1.99 -19.08
C VAL A 244 -9.77 1.17 -19.46
N LYS A 245 -10.40 0.56 -18.47
CA LYS A 245 -11.71 -0.10 -18.62
C LYS A 245 -12.83 0.82 -18.14
N ASP A 246 -14.04 0.62 -18.65
CA ASP A 246 -15.23 1.26 -18.11
C ASP A 246 -15.81 0.48 -16.91
N LYS A 247 -17.00 0.90 -16.45
CA LYS A 247 -17.70 0.29 -15.32
C LYS A 247 -18.17 -1.14 -15.58
N VAL A 248 -18.34 -1.51 -16.84
CA VAL A 248 -18.82 -2.83 -17.27
C VAL A 248 -17.65 -3.77 -17.55
N GLY A 249 -16.40 -3.23 -17.55
CA GLY A 249 -15.18 -4.00 -17.81
C GLY A 249 -14.68 -3.91 -19.25
N ASP A 250 -15.37 -3.16 -20.12
CA ASP A 250 -14.97 -2.96 -21.50
C ASP A 250 -13.83 -1.94 -21.63
N TRP A 251 -12.93 -2.18 -22.58
CA TRP A 251 -11.80 -1.30 -22.82
C TRP A 251 -12.22 0.03 -23.45
N LYS A 252 -12.13 1.13 -22.71
CA LYS A 252 -12.14 2.50 -23.27
C LYS A 252 -10.82 2.85 -23.95
N VAL A 253 -9.71 2.41 -23.35
CA VAL A 253 -8.37 2.48 -23.93
C VAL A 253 -7.73 1.11 -23.74
N SER A 254 -7.53 0.37 -24.82
CA SER A 254 -6.86 -0.94 -24.79
C SER A 254 -5.40 -0.79 -24.34
N ARG A 255 -4.82 -1.83 -23.79
CA ARG A 255 -3.38 -1.89 -23.52
C ARG A 255 -2.57 -1.76 -24.79
N LEU A 256 -1.45 -1.06 -24.75
CA LEU A 256 -0.44 -1.14 -25.79
C LEU A 256 0.38 -2.40 -25.53
N LYS A 257 0.42 -3.31 -26.47
CA LYS A 257 1.24 -4.53 -26.35
C LYS A 257 2.64 -4.27 -26.89
N PRO A 258 3.68 -4.95 -26.37
CA PRO A 258 5.02 -4.86 -26.95
C PRO A 258 5.09 -5.22 -28.43
N SER A 259 4.21 -6.11 -28.91
CA SER A 259 4.08 -6.45 -30.33
C SER A 259 3.65 -5.28 -31.23
N ASP A 260 3.00 -4.24 -30.65
CA ASP A 260 2.54 -3.05 -31.39
C ASP A 260 3.71 -2.09 -31.67
N LEU A 261 4.84 -2.26 -30.97
CA LEU A 261 6.06 -1.48 -31.14
C LEU A 261 6.92 -2.16 -32.23
N THR A 262 6.99 -1.54 -33.40
CA THR A 262 7.57 -2.16 -34.61
C THR A 262 8.96 -1.66 -34.97
N GLY A 263 9.48 -0.68 -34.22
CA GLY A 263 10.77 -0.05 -34.51
C GLY A 263 10.72 0.80 -35.80
N SER A 264 9.58 1.38 -36.14
CA SER A 264 9.45 2.30 -37.26
C SER A 264 10.25 3.57 -37.00
N LEU A 265 10.94 4.07 -38.03
CA LEU A 265 11.64 5.36 -38.00
C LEU A 265 10.81 6.47 -38.66
N GLU A 266 9.61 6.16 -39.13
CA GLU A 266 8.69 7.12 -39.73
C GLU A 266 8.17 8.09 -38.66
N GLU A 267 8.24 9.40 -38.94
CA GLU A 267 7.73 10.42 -38.05
C GLU A 267 6.23 10.21 -37.75
N GLY A 268 5.86 10.29 -36.49
CA GLY A 268 4.52 9.98 -36.01
C GLY A 268 4.27 8.50 -35.69
N ASN A 269 5.16 7.59 -36.11
CA ASN A 269 5.02 6.13 -35.97
C ASN A 269 6.16 5.44 -35.23
N THR A 270 7.11 6.20 -34.65
CA THR A 270 8.17 5.63 -33.81
C THR A 270 7.60 4.96 -32.59
N ASP A 271 8.34 4.02 -31.99
CA ASP A 271 7.87 3.29 -30.80
C ASP A 271 7.55 4.25 -29.65
N GLY A 272 8.37 5.27 -29.43
CA GLY A 272 8.13 6.31 -28.43
C GLY A 272 6.86 7.11 -28.71
N GLU A 273 6.58 7.48 -29.96
CA GLU A 273 5.36 8.23 -30.33
C GLU A 273 4.08 7.40 -30.18
N LYS A 274 4.15 6.09 -30.43
CA LYS A 274 3.04 5.17 -30.16
C LYS A 274 2.73 5.11 -28.66
N ILE A 275 3.76 5.04 -27.80
CA ILE A 275 3.61 5.07 -26.34
C ILE A 275 2.97 6.40 -25.93
N VAL A 276 3.49 7.55 -26.38
CA VAL A 276 2.94 8.89 -26.07
C VAL A 276 1.50 9.04 -26.54
N THR A 277 1.16 8.51 -27.70
CA THR A 277 -0.21 8.54 -28.22
C THR A 277 -1.15 7.73 -27.31
N LYS A 278 -0.70 6.58 -26.83
CA LYS A 278 -1.47 5.76 -25.89
C LYS A 278 -1.65 6.46 -24.54
N ILE A 279 -0.60 7.10 -24.02
CA ILE A 279 -0.68 7.92 -22.81
C ILE A 279 -1.69 9.08 -22.99
N ARG A 280 -1.67 9.77 -24.12
CA ARG A 280 -2.65 10.84 -24.41
C ARG A 280 -4.08 10.32 -24.36
N ASN A 281 -4.35 9.15 -24.94
CA ASN A 281 -5.67 8.53 -24.89
C ASN A 281 -6.06 8.12 -23.46
N PHE A 282 -5.12 7.61 -22.69
CA PHE A 282 -5.29 7.29 -21.27
C PHE A 282 -5.70 8.53 -20.46
N LEU A 283 -4.97 9.65 -20.61
CA LEU A 283 -5.24 10.90 -19.89
C LEU A 283 -6.60 11.51 -20.30
N LYS A 284 -6.95 11.44 -21.59
CA LYS A 284 -8.22 11.96 -22.09
C LYS A 284 -9.43 11.28 -21.47
N VAL A 285 -9.38 9.98 -21.30
CA VAL A 285 -10.48 9.20 -20.68
C VAL A 285 -10.59 9.44 -19.17
N ARG A 286 -9.51 9.86 -18.52
CA ARG A 286 -9.48 10.21 -17.08
C ARG A 286 -10.02 11.61 -16.77
N SER A 287 -10.59 12.33 -17.77
CA SER A 287 -11.21 13.64 -17.60
C SER A 287 -10.32 14.73 -16.98
N LEU A 288 -8.99 14.63 -17.19
CA LEU A 288 -8.07 15.70 -16.77
C LEU A 288 -8.33 16.98 -17.54
N PRO A 289 -8.13 18.16 -16.93
CA PRO A 289 -8.16 19.44 -17.64
C PRO A 289 -7.17 19.47 -18.81
N GLU A 290 -7.58 20.03 -19.95
CA GLU A 290 -6.79 20.00 -21.20
C GLU A 290 -5.39 20.62 -21.03
N LYS A 291 -5.30 21.70 -20.26
CA LYS A 291 -4.01 22.36 -19.94
C LYS A 291 -3.05 21.40 -19.25
N LYS A 292 -3.55 20.60 -18.28
CA LYS A 292 -2.76 19.60 -17.55
C LYS A 292 -2.36 18.43 -18.45
N GLN A 293 -3.30 17.93 -19.29
CA GLN A 293 -2.95 16.91 -20.28
C GLN A 293 -1.81 17.35 -21.19
N LYS A 294 -1.85 18.59 -21.72
CA LYS A 294 -0.79 19.15 -22.56
C LYS A 294 0.55 19.24 -21.83
N GLN A 295 0.55 19.68 -20.57
CA GLN A 295 1.78 19.75 -19.75
C GLN A 295 2.41 18.38 -19.56
N ILE A 296 1.62 17.37 -19.13
CA ILE A 296 2.09 16.00 -18.93
C ILE A 296 2.64 15.42 -20.23
N ILE A 297 1.90 15.54 -21.32
CA ILE A 297 2.31 15.02 -22.63
C ILE A 297 3.61 15.68 -23.11
N ASN A 298 3.78 16.97 -22.93
CA ASN A 298 5.02 17.66 -23.33
C ASN A 298 6.24 17.13 -22.57
N VAL A 299 6.13 16.94 -21.26
CA VAL A 299 7.21 16.39 -20.44
C VAL A 299 7.49 14.94 -20.82
N LEU A 300 6.48 14.10 -20.96
CA LEU A 300 6.67 12.69 -21.32
C LEU A 300 7.18 12.54 -22.76
N ARG A 301 6.69 13.34 -23.69
CA ARG A 301 7.14 13.29 -25.08
C ARG A 301 8.66 13.49 -25.20
N SER A 302 9.23 14.45 -24.49
CA SER A 302 10.69 14.68 -24.53
C SER A 302 11.52 13.48 -24.06
N ASN A 303 10.96 12.63 -23.22
CA ASN A 303 11.65 11.43 -22.74
C ASN A 303 11.43 10.21 -23.67
N PHE A 304 10.26 10.09 -24.30
CA PHE A 304 9.94 8.92 -25.13
C PHE A 304 10.37 9.07 -26.59
N VAL A 305 10.45 10.29 -27.11
CA VAL A 305 10.75 10.57 -28.53
C VAL A 305 12.23 10.91 -28.74
N ASP A 306 13.08 10.61 -27.77
CA ASP A 306 14.52 10.72 -27.91
C ASP A 306 15.05 9.78 -29.02
N ASN A 307 15.90 10.30 -29.89
CA ASN A 307 16.42 9.55 -31.03
C ASN A 307 17.20 8.31 -30.61
N ASN A 308 18.00 8.39 -29.53
CA ASN A 308 18.80 7.24 -29.06
C ASN A 308 17.91 6.10 -28.58
N LEU A 309 16.76 6.39 -28.01
CA LEU A 309 15.81 5.37 -27.52
C LEU A 309 14.99 4.75 -28.67
N ASN A 310 14.79 5.45 -29.78
CA ASN A 310 13.95 5.01 -30.89
C ASN A 310 14.75 4.41 -32.05
N GLN A 311 16.10 4.42 -32.00
CA GLN A 311 16.97 3.77 -32.97
C GLN A 311 17.36 2.38 -32.50
N LYS A 312 17.67 1.51 -33.45
CA LYS A 312 18.25 0.19 -33.22
C LYS A 312 19.76 0.32 -33.20
N SER A 313 20.40 -0.20 -32.17
CA SER A 313 21.86 -0.37 -32.19
C SER A 313 22.28 -1.41 -33.26
N ALA A 314 23.49 -1.34 -33.75
CA ALA A 314 23.98 -2.17 -34.88
C ALA A 314 23.82 -3.69 -34.62
N ASN A 315 23.81 -4.12 -33.37
CA ASN A 315 23.71 -5.52 -32.95
C ASN A 315 22.35 -5.90 -32.36
N GLU A 316 21.36 -4.99 -32.39
CA GLU A 316 20.05 -5.20 -31.75
C GLU A 316 18.94 -5.31 -32.78
N THR A 317 17.97 -6.19 -32.51
CA THR A 317 16.78 -6.39 -33.35
C THR A 317 15.65 -5.44 -33.02
N GLN A 318 15.70 -4.80 -31.85
CA GLN A 318 14.65 -3.92 -31.29
C GLN A 318 15.21 -2.56 -30.91
N THR A 319 14.35 -1.56 -30.78
CA THR A 319 14.70 -0.25 -30.24
C THR A 319 14.89 -0.34 -28.72
N ALA A 320 15.74 0.52 -28.15
CA ALA A 320 15.95 0.56 -26.71
C ALA A 320 14.65 0.79 -25.93
N ILE A 321 13.80 1.72 -26.42
CA ILE A 321 12.50 2.01 -25.77
C ILE A 321 11.55 0.80 -25.81
N LYS A 322 11.56 0.01 -26.89
CA LYS A 322 10.78 -1.21 -26.95
C LYS A 322 11.28 -2.25 -25.96
N THR A 323 12.58 -2.42 -25.80
CA THR A 323 13.18 -3.36 -24.85
C THR A 323 12.79 -3.00 -23.41
N ILE A 324 12.91 -1.72 -23.04
CA ILE A 324 12.47 -1.21 -21.72
C ILE A 324 10.96 -1.43 -21.52
N TYR A 325 10.16 -1.09 -22.53
CA TYR A 325 8.70 -1.25 -22.48
C TYR A 325 8.28 -2.71 -22.31
N GLN A 326 8.95 -3.61 -23.05
CA GLN A 326 8.73 -5.07 -22.96
C GLN A 326 8.94 -5.58 -21.53
N GLU A 327 10.05 -5.21 -20.89
CA GLU A 327 10.33 -5.62 -19.52
C GLU A 327 9.32 -5.08 -18.52
N ILE A 328 8.92 -3.81 -18.65
CA ILE A 328 7.86 -3.23 -17.81
C ILE A 328 6.54 -3.98 -18.02
N TYR A 329 6.19 -4.27 -19.27
CA TYR A 329 4.96 -4.98 -19.60
C TYR A 329 4.96 -6.41 -19.04
N ASP A 330 6.04 -7.16 -19.26
CA ASP A 330 6.12 -8.57 -18.89
C ASP A 330 6.30 -8.80 -17.38
N LYS A 331 7.03 -7.89 -16.70
CA LYS A 331 7.37 -8.07 -15.29
C LYS A 331 6.43 -7.34 -14.34
N LEU A 332 5.93 -6.14 -14.69
CA LEU A 332 5.12 -5.30 -13.79
C LEU A 332 3.61 -5.42 -14.03
N ILE A 333 3.17 -5.60 -15.28
CA ILE A 333 1.73 -5.69 -15.55
C ILE A 333 1.08 -6.92 -14.93
N PRO A 334 1.70 -8.11 -14.88
CA PRO A 334 1.13 -9.24 -14.14
C PRO A 334 0.95 -8.95 -12.65
N ILE A 335 1.89 -8.23 -12.02
CA ILE A 335 1.75 -7.82 -10.61
C ILE A 335 0.59 -6.82 -10.46
N TYR A 336 0.52 -5.81 -11.34
CA TYR A 336 -0.60 -4.86 -11.37
C TYR A 336 -1.96 -5.54 -11.51
N ASP A 337 -2.08 -6.52 -12.38
CA ASP A 337 -3.34 -7.24 -12.63
C ASP A 337 -3.82 -8.02 -11.39
N VAL A 338 -2.91 -8.38 -10.51
CA VAL A 338 -3.15 -9.16 -9.29
C VAL A 338 -3.44 -8.28 -8.09
N THR A 339 -2.54 -7.30 -7.83
CA THR A 339 -2.59 -6.50 -6.61
C THR A 339 -3.59 -5.35 -6.68
N GLY A 340 -4.07 -5.04 -7.89
CA GLY A 340 -4.92 -3.88 -8.14
C GLY A 340 -4.14 -2.56 -8.11
N ILE A 341 -4.79 -1.52 -8.65
CA ILE A 341 -4.14 -0.23 -8.93
C ILE A 341 -3.57 0.45 -7.68
N ASN A 342 -4.31 0.41 -6.57
CA ASN A 342 -3.95 1.19 -5.38
C ASN A 342 -2.71 0.64 -4.68
N ASP A 343 -2.63 -0.67 -4.53
CA ASP A 343 -1.55 -1.31 -3.80
C ASP A 343 -0.26 -1.35 -4.65
N PHE A 344 -0.39 -1.76 -5.91
CA PHE A 344 0.71 -1.78 -6.87
C PHE A 344 1.39 -0.41 -7.01
N THR A 345 0.60 0.65 -7.27
CA THR A 345 1.14 1.98 -7.55
C THR A 345 1.85 2.57 -6.34
N GLY A 346 1.31 2.37 -5.14
CA GLY A 346 1.97 2.82 -3.92
C GLY A 346 3.33 2.17 -3.69
N LYS A 347 3.45 0.87 -3.94
CA LYS A 347 4.71 0.11 -3.83
C LYS A 347 5.71 0.56 -4.90
N LEU A 348 5.25 0.67 -6.15
CA LEU A 348 6.04 1.16 -7.27
C LEU A 348 6.70 2.51 -6.95
N PHE A 349 5.91 3.47 -6.50
CA PHE A 349 6.43 4.81 -6.24
C PHE A 349 7.33 4.90 -5.01
N ASN A 350 7.14 4.05 -4.00
CA ASN A 350 8.10 3.95 -2.89
C ASN A 350 9.50 3.58 -3.38
N VAL A 351 9.60 2.65 -4.34
CA VAL A 351 10.90 2.27 -4.92
C VAL A 351 11.42 3.35 -5.86
N MET A 352 10.57 3.90 -6.73
CA MET A 352 10.96 4.96 -7.69
C MET A 352 11.39 6.26 -6.99
N ASN A 353 10.84 6.55 -5.82
CA ASN A 353 11.25 7.67 -4.99
C ASN A 353 12.73 7.60 -4.58
N ALA A 354 13.26 6.38 -4.37
CA ALA A 354 14.67 6.19 -4.09
C ALA A 354 15.60 6.50 -5.27
N TRP A 355 15.05 6.64 -6.49
CA TRP A 355 15.80 7.02 -7.69
C TRP A 355 15.92 8.52 -7.89
N VAL A 356 15.11 9.30 -7.18
CA VAL A 356 15.24 10.76 -7.19
C VAL A 356 16.47 11.12 -6.38
N ASP A 357 17.65 11.13 -7.05
CA ASP A 357 18.85 11.72 -6.47
C ASP A 357 18.61 13.23 -6.34
N VAL A 358 18.25 13.64 -5.13
CA VAL A 358 18.34 15.03 -4.75
C VAL A 358 19.79 15.24 -4.32
N PRO A 359 20.54 16.19 -4.92
CA PRO A 359 21.92 16.41 -4.54
C PRO A 359 22.03 16.69 -3.03
N ASP A 360 22.82 15.89 -2.33
CA ASP A 360 23.17 16.13 -0.93
C ASP A 360 23.75 17.55 -0.80
N GLY A 361 23.10 18.42 -0.05
CA GLY A 361 23.58 19.75 0.31
C GLY A 361 23.04 20.94 -0.49
N GLY A 362 21.99 20.77 -1.29
CA GLY A 362 21.26 21.90 -1.90
C GLY A 362 20.11 22.38 -1.02
N ALA A 363 19.67 23.64 -1.21
CA ALA A 363 18.57 24.28 -0.46
C ALA A 363 17.19 23.61 -0.59
N ASN A 364 17.10 22.43 -1.22
CA ASN A 364 15.88 21.69 -1.53
C ASN A 364 16.02 20.23 -1.07
N ASP A 365 15.99 19.99 0.23
CA ASP A 365 15.96 18.64 0.81
C ASP A 365 14.59 17.98 0.55
N VAL A 366 14.49 17.19 -0.51
CA VAL A 366 13.30 16.35 -0.73
C VAL A 366 13.41 15.09 0.13
N VAL A 367 12.79 15.12 1.29
CA VAL A 367 12.70 13.96 2.20
C VAL A 367 11.36 13.29 2.02
N LEU A 368 11.38 12.06 1.50
CA LEU A 368 10.15 11.30 1.27
C LEU A 368 9.65 10.66 2.57
N THR A 369 8.39 10.91 2.90
CA THR A 369 7.76 10.41 4.11
C THR A 369 7.31 8.96 3.91
N PRO A 370 7.70 8.01 4.78
CA PRO A 370 7.24 6.64 4.72
C PRO A 370 5.71 6.53 4.74
N ARG A 371 5.14 5.59 3.97
CA ARG A 371 3.70 5.47 3.78
C ARG A 371 2.92 5.22 5.08
N TYR A 372 3.48 4.43 6.00
CA TYR A 372 2.84 4.21 7.30
C TYR A 372 2.76 5.48 8.15
N ILE A 373 3.72 6.43 8.01
CA ILE A 373 3.68 7.74 8.65
C ILE A 373 2.63 8.65 8.01
N THR A 374 2.56 8.69 6.66
CA THR A 374 1.54 9.51 5.98
C THR A 374 0.13 9.03 6.31
N ASN A 375 -0.07 7.71 6.42
CA ASN A 375 -1.34 7.12 6.85
C ASN A 375 -1.65 7.44 8.33
N PHE A 376 -0.67 7.32 9.22
CA PHE A 376 -0.81 7.69 10.62
C PHE A 376 -1.22 9.16 10.80
N MET A 377 -0.52 10.08 10.13
CA MET A 377 -0.84 11.51 10.23
C MET A 377 -2.23 11.84 9.64
N ALA A 378 -2.63 11.18 8.57
CA ALA A 378 -3.98 11.35 8.02
C ALA A 378 -5.07 10.82 8.97
N GLN A 379 -4.81 9.75 9.72
CA GLN A 379 -5.73 9.27 10.77
C GLN A 379 -5.77 10.21 11.98
N LEU A 380 -4.62 10.74 12.42
CA LEU A 380 -4.54 11.72 13.51
C LEU A 380 -5.38 12.97 13.24
N THR A 381 -5.41 13.42 11.98
CA THR A 381 -6.25 14.56 11.55
C THR A 381 -7.72 14.21 11.35
N GLN A 382 -8.14 12.99 11.70
CA GLN A 382 -9.52 12.49 11.57
C GLN A 382 -10.07 12.61 10.14
N THR A 383 -9.19 12.44 9.16
CA THR A 383 -9.52 12.48 7.72
C THR A 383 -10.62 11.48 7.40
N ASN A 384 -11.70 11.95 6.77
CA ASN A 384 -12.86 11.16 6.38
C ASN A 384 -13.40 11.59 5.01
N LYS A 385 -14.44 10.92 4.49
CA LYS A 385 -15.00 11.18 3.16
C LYS A 385 -15.35 12.64 2.85
N ASP A 386 -15.63 13.45 3.88
CA ASP A 386 -16.06 14.85 3.73
C ASP A 386 -14.92 15.84 3.89
N SER A 387 -13.71 15.40 4.24
CA SER A 387 -12.53 16.24 4.42
C SER A 387 -12.04 16.86 3.11
N TYR A 388 -11.49 18.07 3.21
CA TYR A 388 -10.75 18.76 2.15
C TYR A 388 -9.29 18.86 2.56
N VAL A 389 -8.44 18.05 1.92
CA VAL A 389 -7.06 17.84 2.32
C VAL A 389 -6.10 18.59 1.41
N TRP A 390 -5.17 19.34 1.99
CA TRP A 390 -4.09 19.94 1.25
C TRP A 390 -2.70 19.65 1.81
N ASP A 391 -1.71 19.71 0.92
CA ASP A 391 -0.29 19.52 1.20
C ASP A 391 0.52 20.58 0.44
N TRP A 392 1.25 21.42 1.15
CA TRP A 392 1.98 22.58 0.60
C TRP A 392 3.46 22.30 0.30
N ALA A 393 3.93 21.10 0.55
CA ALA A 393 5.23 20.59 0.15
C ALA A 393 5.07 19.14 -0.32
N LEU A 394 4.30 18.99 -1.39
CA LEU A 394 3.67 17.75 -1.82
C LEU A 394 4.63 16.56 -1.98
N GLY A 395 5.88 16.83 -2.41
CA GLY A 395 6.81 15.76 -2.73
C GLY A 395 6.21 14.82 -3.78
N SER A 396 6.24 13.51 -3.53
CA SER A 396 5.63 12.50 -4.41
C SER A 396 4.12 12.32 -4.25
N GLY A 397 3.46 13.11 -3.41
CA GLY A 397 2.02 13.02 -3.15
C GLY A 397 1.61 12.00 -2.09
N GLY A 398 2.54 11.52 -1.28
CA GLY A 398 2.31 10.46 -0.30
C GLY A 398 1.19 10.76 0.70
N PHE A 399 1.11 11.99 1.23
CA PHE A 399 0.04 12.42 2.13
C PHE A 399 -1.34 12.42 1.47
N LEU A 400 -1.44 13.01 0.27
CA LEU A 400 -2.71 13.05 -0.46
C LEU A 400 -3.20 11.65 -0.82
N ILE A 401 -2.31 10.73 -1.17
CA ILE A 401 -2.66 9.35 -1.47
C ILE A 401 -3.18 8.64 -0.21
N SER A 402 -2.51 8.79 0.94
CA SER A 402 -2.95 8.21 2.20
C SER A 402 -4.31 8.77 2.64
N ALA A 403 -4.50 10.10 2.53
CA ALA A 403 -5.77 10.75 2.80
C ALA A 403 -6.88 10.26 1.86
N MET A 404 -6.62 10.21 0.55
CA MET A 404 -7.57 9.72 -0.45
C MET A 404 -8.04 8.29 -0.15
N ASN A 405 -7.12 7.40 0.22
CA ASN A 405 -7.47 6.02 0.56
C ASN A 405 -8.39 5.95 1.80
N LEU A 406 -8.10 6.70 2.85
CA LEU A 406 -8.96 6.77 4.04
C LEU A 406 -10.35 7.35 3.71
N MET A 407 -10.39 8.41 2.91
CA MET A 407 -11.65 9.05 2.48
C MET A 407 -12.50 8.09 1.63
N ILE A 408 -11.88 7.33 0.71
CA ILE A 408 -12.57 6.33 -0.12
C ILE A 408 -13.09 5.19 0.75
N GLN A 409 -12.28 4.67 1.67
CA GLN A 409 -12.70 3.62 2.61
C GLN A 409 -13.91 4.08 3.45
N ASP A 410 -13.86 5.30 4.00
CA ASP A 410 -15.00 5.86 4.74
C ASP A 410 -16.24 6.04 3.87
N ALA A 411 -16.10 6.52 2.64
CA ALA A 411 -17.21 6.62 1.68
C ALA A 411 -17.84 5.25 1.35
N GLN A 412 -17.02 4.22 1.23
CA GLN A 412 -17.48 2.84 1.01
C GLN A 412 -18.25 2.29 2.22
N LEU A 413 -17.75 2.52 3.44
CA LEU A 413 -18.39 2.10 4.67
C LEU A 413 -19.72 2.84 4.93
N GLN A 414 -19.76 4.15 4.66
CA GLN A 414 -20.95 4.98 4.89
C GLN A 414 -22.08 4.79 3.86
N HIS A 415 -21.74 4.30 2.65
CA HIS A 415 -22.67 4.10 1.55
C HIS A 415 -22.73 2.63 1.08
N THR A 416 -22.62 1.69 2.00
CA THR A 416 -22.56 0.24 1.72
C THR A 416 -23.73 -0.26 0.87
N ASN A 417 -24.92 0.33 1.07
CA ASN A 417 -26.17 -0.07 0.39
C ASN A 417 -26.54 0.84 -0.81
N ASP A 418 -25.70 1.82 -1.18
CA ASP A 418 -25.98 2.76 -2.26
C ASP A 418 -24.73 2.98 -3.13
N LEU A 419 -24.52 2.09 -4.06
CA LEU A 419 -23.36 2.11 -4.97
C LEU A 419 -23.29 3.40 -5.81
N THR A 420 -24.43 4.04 -6.09
CA THR A 420 -24.47 5.29 -6.85
C THR A 420 -23.90 6.42 -6.03
N LYS A 421 -24.37 6.60 -4.79
CA LYS A 421 -23.83 7.61 -3.86
C LYS A 421 -22.37 7.35 -3.51
N GLN A 422 -22.01 6.09 -3.32
CA GLN A 422 -20.60 5.70 -3.10
C GLN A 422 -19.72 6.19 -4.24
N TYR A 423 -20.12 5.88 -5.48
CA TYR A 423 -19.39 6.29 -6.67
C TYR A 423 -19.29 7.81 -6.81
N GLU A 424 -20.42 8.54 -6.67
CA GLU A 424 -20.43 9.99 -6.74
C GLU A 424 -19.52 10.63 -5.69
N LYS A 425 -19.51 10.07 -4.47
CA LYS A 425 -18.63 10.55 -3.41
C LYS A 425 -17.15 10.30 -3.69
N ILE A 426 -16.81 9.12 -4.21
CA ILE A 426 -15.43 8.79 -4.62
C ILE A 426 -14.95 9.73 -5.74
N GLU A 427 -15.79 10.01 -6.74
CA GLU A 427 -15.47 10.99 -7.78
C GLU A 427 -15.29 12.41 -7.22
N GLN A 428 -16.14 12.82 -6.28
CA GLN A 428 -15.99 14.10 -5.59
C GLN A 428 -14.67 14.19 -4.82
N ILE A 429 -14.30 13.14 -4.07
CA ILE A 429 -13.02 13.05 -3.36
C ILE A 429 -11.87 13.29 -4.33
N LYS A 430 -11.83 12.53 -5.43
CA LYS A 430 -10.75 12.55 -6.41
C LYS A 430 -10.66 13.87 -7.19
N THR A 431 -11.80 14.55 -7.43
CA THR A 431 -11.85 15.72 -8.29
C THR A 431 -11.80 17.05 -7.56
N LYS A 432 -12.24 17.08 -6.27
CA LYS A 432 -12.48 18.33 -5.56
C LYS A 432 -11.88 18.44 -4.16
N GLN A 433 -11.54 17.31 -3.52
CA GLN A 433 -11.24 17.31 -2.09
C GLN A 433 -9.74 17.15 -1.76
N LEU A 434 -8.88 17.06 -2.77
CA LEU A 434 -7.43 16.91 -2.61
C LEU A 434 -6.72 18.03 -3.34
N LEU A 435 -5.74 18.68 -2.71
CA LEU A 435 -4.92 19.71 -3.31
C LEU A 435 -3.47 19.60 -2.83
N GLY A 436 -2.52 19.70 -3.77
CA GLY A 436 -1.09 19.68 -3.47
C GLY A 436 -0.31 20.77 -4.20
N VAL A 437 0.71 21.32 -3.55
CA VAL A 437 1.61 22.31 -4.14
C VAL A 437 3.04 21.78 -4.07
N GLU A 438 3.73 21.80 -5.21
CA GLU A 438 5.12 21.36 -5.32
C GLU A 438 5.93 22.38 -6.12
N LEU A 439 7.07 22.77 -5.57
CA LEU A 439 7.96 23.77 -6.16
C LEU A 439 8.77 23.20 -7.33
N LEU A 440 9.30 21.99 -7.16
CA LEU A 440 10.24 21.40 -8.12
C LEU A 440 9.50 20.72 -9.27
N PRO A 441 9.70 21.11 -10.54
CA PRO A 441 8.95 20.57 -11.68
C PRO A 441 9.05 19.05 -11.83
N ASN A 442 10.23 18.46 -11.56
CA ASN A 442 10.43 17.01 -11.67
C ASN A 442 9.68 16.25 -10.58
N VAL A 443 9.67 16.77 -9.34
CA VAL A 443 8.93 16.19 -8.22
C VAL A 443 7.43 16.38 -8.40
N TYR A 444 7.01 17.55 -8.90
CA TYR A 444 5.63 17.81 -9.33
C TYR A 444 5.14 16.74 -10.34
N MET A 445 5.95 16.47 -11.38
CA MET A 445 5.58 15.46 -12.38
C MET A 445 5.47 14.06 -11.75
N LEU A 446 6.37 13.70 -10.84
CA LEU A 446 6.30 12.44 -10.09
C LEU A 446 4.99 12.35 -9.30
N ALA A 447 4.61 13.40 -8.57
CA ALA A 447 3.35 13.44 -7.82
C ALA A 447 2.13 13.31 -8.74
N VAL A 448 2.11 14.04 -9.86
CA VAL A 448 1.03 13.97 -10.86
C VAL A 448 0.87 12.57 -11.41
N LEU A 449 1.97 11.92 -11.80
CA LEU A 449 1.97 10.56 -12.34
C LEU A 449 1.50 9.55 -11.28
N ASN A 450 1.97 9.71 -10.05
CA ASN A 450 1.57 8.88 -8.92
C ASN A 450 0.05 8.98 -8.67
N MET A 451 -0.49 10.19 -8.56
CA MET A 451 -1.93 10.41 -8.35
C MET A 451 -2.77 9.86 -9.50
N ILE A 452 -2.36 10.06 -10.75
CA ILE A 452 -3.05 9.54 -11.94
C ILE A 452 -3.10 8.01 -11.93
N LEU A 453 -1.98 7.36 -11.63
CA LEU A 453 -1.92 5.90 -11.54
C LEU A 453 -2.74 5.36 -10.36
N MET A 454 -2.86 6.11 -9.26
CA MET A 454 -3.75 5.80 -8.14
C MET A 454 -5.24 6.05 -8.45
N GLY A 455 -5.55 6.46 -9.68
CA GLY A 455 -6.92 6.65 -10.14
C GLY A 455 -7.50 8.03 -9.87
N ASP A 456 -6.69 9.00 -9.43
CA ASP A 456 -7.07 10.40 -9.36
C ASP A 456 -6.78 11.08 -10.71
N GLY A 457 -7.82 11.18 -11.56
CA GLY A 457 -7.68 11.74 -12.89
C GLY A 457 -7.64 13.28 -12.96
N SER A 458 -8.07 13.97 -11.91
CA SER A 458 -8.28 15.43 -11.95
C SER A 458 -7.70 16.16 -10.74
N SER A 459 -6.67 15.61 -10.12
CA SER A 459 -6.07 16.18 -8.91
C SER A 459 -5.67 17.64 -9.07
N ASN A 460 -5.98 18.46 -8.06
CA ASN A 460 -5.57 19.86 -7.98
C ASN A 460 -4.11 19.92 -7.49
N ILE A 461 -3.18 19.43 -8.30
CA ILE A 461 -1.75 19.56 -8.05
C ILE A 461 -1.22 20.75 -8.82
N VAL A 462 -0.53 21.65 -8.11
CA VAL A 462 -0.01 22.93 -8.60
C VAL A 462 1.52 22.89 -8.56
N ASN A 463 2.18 23.29 -9.64
CA ASN A 463 3.60 23.54 -9.62
C ASN A 463 3.82 25.03 -9.35
N ASP A 464 4.06 25.39 -8.12
CA ASP A 464 4.21 26.77 -7.65
C ASP A 464 5.00 26.85 -6.33
N ASN A 465 5.35 28.04 -5.94
CA ASN A 465 5.94 28.35 -4.64
C ASN A 465 4.85 28.61 -3.59
N SER A 466 4.65 27.66 -2.69
CA SER A 466 3.63 27.70 -1.64
C SER A 466 3.77 28.91 -0.71
N LEU A 467 4.99 29.44 -0.51
CA LEU A 467 5.25 30.52 0.44
C LEU A 467 5.11 31.92 -0.16
N THR A 468 5.30 32.07 -1.48
CA THR A 468 5.40 33.38 -2.13
C THR A 468 4.31 33.68 -3.13
N HIS A 469 3.84 32.68 -3.88
CA HIS A 469 2.93 32.90 -5.00
C HIS A 469 1.58 32.22 -4.82
N TYR A 470 1.53 31.06 -4.16
CA TYR A 470 0.29 30.29 -4.03
C TYR A 470 -0.72 30.98 -3.11
N GLU A 471 -1.93 31.19 -3.62
CA GLU A 471 -2.98 31.97 -2.93
C GLU A 471 -4.00 31.12 -2.17
N GLY A 472 -3.88 29.79 -2.16
CA GLY A 472 -4.85 28.89 -1.47
C GLY A 472 -6.08 28.58 -2.32
N LYS A 473 -5.95 28.63 -3.65
CA LYS A 473 -7.03 28.40 -4.61
C LYS A 473 -6.89 27.05 -5.29
N TYR A 474 -8.00 26.57 -5.86
CA TYR A 474 -7.95 25.41 -6.76
C TYR A 474 -7.01 25.63 -7.95
N ALA A 475 -6.47 24.53 -8.50
CA ALA A 475 -5.50 24.58 -9.61
C ALA A 475 -6.05 25.20 -10.92
N TYR A 476 -7.36 25.13 -11.14
CA TYR A 476 -8.00 25.42 -12.43
C TYR A 476 -9.17 26.40 -12.38
N ASN A 477 -9.46 26.95 -11.21
CA ASN A 477 -10.42 28.04 -11.04
C ASN A 477 -9.92 29.03 -9.97
N GLU A 478 -10.62 30.14 -9.80
CA GLU A 478 -10.26 31.19 -8.84
C GLU A 478 -10.88 30.98 -7.44
N ASP A 479 -11.63 29.89 -7.24
CA ASP A 479 -12.28 29.62 -5.96
C ASP A 479 -11.27 29.22 -4.89
N PRO A 480 -11.40 29.72 -3.66
CA PRO A 480 -10.59 29.27 -2.54
C PRO A 480 -10.80 27.76 -2.28
N PHE A 481 -9.71 27.05 -2.00
CA PHE A 481 -9.81 25.66 -1.59
C PHE A 481 -10.28 25.59 -0.13
N PRO A 482 -11.42 24.94 0.20
CA PRO A 482 -12.01 24.96 1.54
C PRO A 482 -11.34 23.96 2.47
N ALA A 483 -10.01 24.01 2.61
CA ALA A 483 -9.24 23.07 3.41
C ALA A 483 -9.70 22.99 4.87
N ASP A 484 -9.82 21.76 5.35
CA ASP A 484 -10.04 21.43 6.77
C ASP A 484 -9.05 20.39 7.30
N VAL A 485 -8.20 19.83 6.43
CA VAL A 485 -7.09 18.97 6.80
C VAL A 485 -5.81 19.43 6.13
N PHE A 486 -4.77 19.67 6.93
CA PHE A 486 -3.42 20.00 6.48
C PHE A 486 -2.43 18.90 6.86
N LEU A 487 -1.74 18.34 5.89
CA LEU A 487 -0.71 17.31 6.09
C LEU A 487 0.59 17.80 5.47
N LEU A 488 1.69 17.70 6.20
CA LEU A 488 2.94 18.30 5.74
C LEU A 488 4.19 17.60 6.26
N ASN A 489 5.15 17.40 5.36
CA ASN A 489 6.58 17.22 5.65
C ASN A 489 7.35 18.31 4.88
N PRO A 490 7.60 19.47 5.47
CA PRO A 490 8.25 20.58 4.75
C PRO A 490 9.76 20.35 4.61
N PRO A 491 10.43 21.08 3.70
CA PRO A 491 11.89 21.11 3.67
C PRO A 491 12.44 21.72 4.97
N TYR A 492 13.29 20.97 5.68
CA TYR A 492 13.81 21.37 6.99
C TYR A 492 14.82 22.53 6.93
N SER A 493 15.31 22.85 5.73
CA SER A 493 16.12 24.05 5.45
C SER A 493 15.30 25.34 5.45
N ALA A 494 13.97 25.28 5.36
CA ALA A 494 13.10 26.44 5.37
C ALA A 494 13.03 27.08 6.77
N GLU A 495 12.58 28.34 6.83
CA GLU A 495 12.50 29.13 8.07
C GLU A 495 11.73 28.37 9.17
N GLY A 496 12.33 28.33 10.38
CA GLY A 496 11.77 27.62 11.52
C GLY A 496 11.72 26.09 11.31
N ASN A 497 12.67 25.50 10.56
CA ASN A 497 12.65 24.09 10.15
C ASN A 497 11.36 23.71 9.43
N GLY A 498 10.84 24.60 8.58
CA GLY A 498 9.61 24.40 7.83
C GLY A 498 8.32 24.88 8.49
N MET A 499 8.36 25.33 9.75
CA MET A 499 7.16 25.85 10.43
C MET A 499 6.53 27.07 9.75
N ILE A 500 7.28 27.79 8.92
CA ILE A 500 6.74 28.88 8.09
C ILE A 500 5.63 28.41 7.12
N PHE A 501 5.68 27.18 6.63
CA PHE A 501 4.61 26.60 5.82
C PHE A 501 3.32 26.43 6.64
N VAL A 502 3.44 25.99 7.90
CA VAL A 502 2.29 25.84 8.80
C VAL A 502 1.65 27.18 9.10
N ASP A 503 2.45 28.18 9.46
CA ASP A 503 1.98 29.55 9.73
C ASP A 503 1.21 30.12 8.51
N LYS A 504 1.76 29.99 7.31
CA LYS A 504 1.16 30.48 6.07
C LYS A 504 -0.12 29.72 5.68
N ALA A 505 -0.12 28.39 5.79
CA ALA A 505 -1.28 27.55 5.46
C ALA A 505 -2.43 27.82 6.42
N PHE A 506 -2.18 27.92 7.74
CA PHE A 506 -3.21 28.16 8.74
C PHE A 506 -3.83 29.56 8.69
N GLN A 507 -3.17 30.53 8.05
CA GLN A 507 -3.79 31.83 7.75
C GLN A 507 -4.90 31.70 6.69
N LYS A 508 -4.91 30.62 5.90
CA LYS A 508 -5.89 30.34 4.84
C LYS A 508 -6.87 29.24 5.20
N GLN A 509 -6.53 28.38 6.15
CA GLN A 509 -7.42 27.32 6.69
C GLN A 509 -8.11 27.85 7.95
N SER A 510 -9.43 27.87 7.95
CA SER A 510 -10.21 28.47 9.05
C SER A 510 -10.64 27.49 10.15
N LYS A 511 -10.56 26.18 9.89
CA LYS A 511 -11.03 25.12 10.80
C LYS A 511 -10.38 23.78 10.51
N GLY A 512 -10.68 22.78 11.34
CA GLY A 512 -10.26 21.40 11.16
C GLY A 512 -8.93 21.10 11.83
N TYR A 513 -8.12 20.24 11.22
CA TYR A 513 -6.88 19.77 11.82
C TYR A 513 -5.67 19.96 10.88
N GLY A 514 -4.49 20.04 11.49
CA GLY A 514 -3.24 20.03 10.77
C GLY A 514 -2.21 19.15 11.48
N ALA A 515 -1.51 18.30 10.74
CA ALA A 515 -0.40 17.53 11.24
C ALA A 515 0.86 17.81 10.42
N VAL A 516 1.96 18.10 11.09
CA VAL A 516 3.25 18.39 10.47
C VAL A 516 4.34 17.54 11.11
N ILE A 517 5.21 16.94 10.29
CA ILE A 517 6.41 16.27 10.76
C ILE A 517 7.63 17.14 10.46
N VAL A 518 8.37 17.52 11.48
CA VAL A 518 9.50 18.44 11.40
C VAL A 518 10.63 17.99 12.32
N GLN A 519 11.80 18.59 12.17
CA GLN A 519 12.88 18.38 13.14
C GLN A 519 12.44 18.83 14.54
N ASP A 520 12.82 18.06 15.54
CA ASP A 520 12.50 18.28 16.96
C ASP A 520 12.91 19.69 17.45
N SER A 521 13.97 20.24 16.87
CA SER A 521 14.43 21.61 17.17
C SER A 521 13.44 22.73 16.78
N ALA A 522 12.44 22.45 15.92
CA ALA A 522 11.38 23.40 15.60
C ALA A 522 10.52 23.72 16.85
N GLY A 523 10.25 22.72 17.69
CA GLY A 523 9.50 22.89 18.93
C GLY A 523 10.33 23.33 20.14
N SER A 524 11.67 23.39 20.02
CA SER A 524 12.59 23.70 21.13
C SER A 524 13.47 24.93 20.92
N GLY A 525 13.14 25.77 19.93
CA GLY A 525 13.81 27.07 19.79
C GLY A 525 14.07 27.59 18.38
N ARG A 526 14.09 26.73 17.34
CA ARG A 526 14.35 27.18 15.95
C ARG A 526 13.21 27.98 15.33
N ALA A 527 11.98 27.85 15.83
CA ALA A 527 10.79 28.48 15.26
C ALA A 527 10.00 29.31 16.29
N VAL A 528 10.64 29.86 17.32
CA VAL A 528 9.98 30.54 18.46
C VAL A 528 8.91 31.54 18.01
N ASP A 529 9.26 32.50 17.16
CA ASP A 529 8.35 33.56 16.76
C ASP A 529 7.22 33.04 15.85
N ILE A 530 7.52 32.04 15.03
CA ILE A 530 6.53 31.38 14.17
C ILE A 530 5.55 30.59 15.06
N ASN A 531 6.06 29.82 16.00
CA ASN A 531 5.25 29.01 16.93
C ASN A 531 4.29 29.89 17.74
N LYS A 532 4.75 31.02 18.25
CA LYS A 532 3.90 32.01 18.94
C LYS A 532 2.78 32.53 18.01
N ARG A 533 3.10 32.84 16.74
CA ARG A 533 2.07 33.28 15.78
C ARG A 533 1.04 32.19 15.52
N ILE A 534 1.48 30.93 15.35
CA ILE A 534 0.60 29.80 15.14
C ILE A 534 -0.36 29.63 16.32
N LEU A 535 0.13 29.66 17.57
CA LEU A 535 -0.69 29.45 18.76
C LEU A 535 -1.70 30.56 19.06
N LYS A 536 -1.50 31.78 18.51
CA LYS A 536 -2.48 32.86 18.63
C LYS A 536 -3.84 32.52 18.00
N HIS A 537 -3.86 31.63 17.02
CA HIS A 537 -5.05 31.30 16.26
C HIS A 537 -5.35 29.80 16.21
N ASN A 538 -4.41 28.96 16.64
CA ASN A 538 -4.52 27.50 16.52
C ASN A 538 -4.05 26.83 17.79
N ARG A 539 -4.62 25.68 18.15
CA ARG A 539 -4.31 24.93 19.34
C ARG A 539 -3.42 23.74 19.04
N LEU A 540 -2.28 23.61 19.71
CA LEU A 540 -1.49 22.39 19.70
C LEU A 540 -2.23 21.31 20.51
N LYS A 541 -2.51 20.17 19.89
CA LYS A 541 -3.22 19.03 20.50
C LYS A 541 -2.27 17.93 20.96
N ALA A 542 -1.25 17.67 20.16
CA ALA A 542 -0.27 16.63 20.47
C ALA A 542 1.10 16.96 19.91
N SER A 543 2.11 16.46 20.61
CA SER A 543 3.51 16.42 20.22
C SER A 543 4.01 14.98 20.35
N ILE A 544 4.38 14.37 19.24
CA ILE A 544 4.76 12.96 19.15
C ILE A 544 6.22 12.88 18.72
N LYS A 545 7.09 12.40 19.59
CA LYS A 545 8.51 12.21 19.30
C LYS A 545 8.71 10.93 18.50
N MET A 546 9.28 11.05 17.30
CA MET A 546 9.41 9.95 16.34
C MET A 546 10.77 9.23 16.47
N PRO A 547 10.92 8.01 15.90
CA PRO A 547 12.22 7.34 15.81
C PRO A 547 13.27 8.20 15.10
N SER A 548 14.51 8.21 15.59
CA SER A 548 15.60 8.98 14.99
C SER A 548 16.10 8.40 13.66
N ASP A 549 15.81 7.13 13.40
CA ASP A 549 16.14 6.40 12.18
C ASP A 549 14.98 6.35 11.16
N LEU A 550 13.94 7.17 11.37
CA LEU A 550 12.80 7.28 10.48
C LEU A 550 13.20 7.73 9.06
N PHE A 551 14.13 8.66 8.99
CA PHE A 551 14.68 9.17 7.74
C PHE A 551 16.17 8.81 7.60
N LYS A 552 16.65 8.65 6.35
CA LYS A 552 18.05 8.28 6.05
C LYS A 552 19.07 9.20 6.71
N ALA A 553 18.73 10.46 6.92
CA ALA A 553 19.60 11.45 7.56
C ALA A 553 19.75 11.30 9.07
N SER A 554 19.10 10.30 9.69
CA SER A 554 19.13 10.08 11.16
C SER A 554 18.84 11.34 11.99
N VAL A 555 17.80 12.06 11.60
CA VAL A 555 17.39 13.32 12.24
C VAL A 555 16.24 13.05 13.19
N GLN A 556 16.37 13.52 14.44
CA GLN A 556 15.25 13.46 15.38
C GLN A 556 14.12 14.36 14.92
N THR A 557 12.94 13.78 14.73
CA THR A 557 11.73 14.47 14.29
C THR A 557 10.61 14.34 15.31
N SER A 558 9.68 15.29 15.26
CA SER A 558 8.41 15.26 15.98
C SER A 558 7.25 15.55 15.04
N ILE A 559 6.10 14.91 15.32
CA ILE A 559 4.84 15.26 14.69
C ILE A 559 4.08 16.18 15.63
N TYR A 560 3.69 17.36 15.11
CA TYR A 560 2.80 18.28 15.83
C TYR A 560 1.40 18.23 15.21
N LEU A 561 0.41 17.97 16.05
CA LEU A 561 -1.01 17.95 15.69
C LEU A 561 -1.70 19.21 16.20
N PHE A 562 -2.34 19.93 15.29
CA PHE A 562 -3.07 21.17 15.59
C PHE A 562 -4.55 21.04 15.36
N GLU A 563 -5.34 21.73 16.18
CA GLU A 563 -6.72 22.09 15.90
C GLU A 563 -6.74 23.53 15.39
N VAL A 564 -7.11 23.69 14.13
CA VAL A 564 -7.03 24.96 13.40
C VAL A 564 -8.22 25.86 13.70
N GLY A 565 -7.99 27.16 13.83
CA GLY A 565 -9.03 28.16 14.08
C GLY A 565 -9.45 28.29 15.57
N LYS A 566 -8.71 27.65 16.48
CA LYS A 566 -8.91 27.78 17.94
C LYS A 566 -7.61 28.23 18.61
N PRO A 567 -7.56 29.44 19.22
CA PRO A 567 -6.39 29.89 19.95
C PRO A 567 -5.98 28.93 21.07
N HIS A 568 -4.68 28.70 21.25
CA HIS A 568 -4.17 27.91 22.36
C HIS A 568 -4.21 28.73 23.67
N LYS A 569 -4.78 28.15 24.71
CA LYS A 569 -4.84 28.76 26.04
C LYS A 569 -3.82 28.11 26.96
N THR A 570 -3.41 28.81 28.00
CA THR A 570 -2.41 28.32 28.99
C THR A 570 -2.84 27.06 29.75
N ASP A 571 -4.18 26.81 29.84
CA ASP A 571 -4.79 25.65 30.48
C ASP A 571 -5.14 24.53 29.49
N ASP A 572 -4.91 24.72 28.19
CA ASP A 572 -5.15 23.68 27.19
C ASP A 572 -4.14 22.54 27.33
N ASN A 573 -4.65 21.32 27.43
CA ASN A 573 -3.83 20.13 27.49
C ASN A 573 -3.28 19.76 26.11
N VAL A 574 -1.98 19.41 26.09
CA VAL A 574 -1.25 18.82 24.97
C VAL A 574 -0.87 17.39 25.33
N TYR A 575 -1.06 16.45 24.43
CA TYR A 575 -0.53 15.10 24.56
C TYR A 575 0.94 15.10 24.14
N PHE A 576 1.82 14.73 25.06
CA PHE A 576 3.23 14.48 24.77
C PHE A 576 3.48 12.98 24.72
N ILE A 577 3.98 12.46 23.58
CA ILE A 577 4.12 11.03 23.35
C ILE A 577 5.51 10.70 22.83
N ASP A 578 6.11 9.67 23.41
CA ASP A 578 7.37 9.07 22.95
C ASP A 578 7.09 7.86 22.10
N LEU A 579 7.16 8.01 20.78
CA LEU A 579 6.98 6.93 19.79
C LEU A 579 8.34 6.50 19.19
N ARG A 580 9.47 6.73 19.88
CA ARG A 580 10.78 6.31 19.37
C ARG A 580 10.90 4.79 19.23
N GLU A 581 10.20 4.05 20.06
CA GLU A 581 10.03 2.59 20.00
C GLU A 581 8.66 2.26 19.36
N ASP A 582 8.57 2.40 18.04
CA ASP A 582 7.31 2.32 17.28
C ASP A 582 6.94 0.91 16.80
N GLY A 583 7.66 -0.10 17.27
CA GLY A 583 7.43 -1.50 16.88
C GLY A 583 8.09 -1.92 15.57
N TYR A 584 8.68 -0.98 14.81
CA TYR A 584 9.48 -1.30 13.63
C TYR A 584 10.97 -1.37 13.94
N THR A 585 11.66 -2.33 13.30
CA THR A 585 13.13 -2.34 13.20
C THR A 585 13.54 -1.95 11.80
N ARG A 586 14.43 -0.96 11.68
CA ARG A 586 14.92 -0.42 10.41
C ARG A 586 16.38 -0.83 10.20
N THR A 587 16.73 -1.21 8.97
CA THR A 587 18.11 -1.59 8.64
C THR A 587 18.58 -0.85 7.40
N ASN A 588 19.75 -0.20 7.50
CA ASN A 588 20.40 0.52 6.39
C ASN A 588 21.35 -0.37 5.58
N ARG A 589 21.21 -1.70 5.61
CA ARG A 589 22.10 -2.61 4.88
C ARG A 589 21.80 -2.57 3.37
N LYS A 590 22.74 -2.10 2.56
CA LYS A 590 22.64 -2.03 1.08
C LYS A 590 22.26 -3.35 0.37
N LYS A 591 22.34 -4.49 1.05
CA LYS A 591 21.99 -5.83 0.53
C LYS A 591 20.84 -6.50 1.28
N ALA A 592 20.14 -5.81 2.16
CA ALA A 592 18.98 -6.38 2.84
C ALA A 592 17.79 -6.42 1.86
N LYS A 593 17.13 -7.57 1.77
CA LYS A 593 15.91 -7.72 0.96
C LYS A 593 14.72 -6.90 1.49
N LEU A 594 14.78 -6.49 2.74
CA LEU A 594 13.79 -5.65 3.42
C LEU A 594 14.53 -4.73 4.39
N ASN A 595 14.22 -3.45 4.36
CA ASN A 595 14.80 -2.43 5.23
C ASN A 595 13.91 -2.05 6.42
N LEU A 596 12.66 -2.54 6.46
CA LEU A 596 11.66 -2.28 7.49
C LEU A 596 11.03 -3.61 7.94
N PHE A 597 11.12 -3.93 9.23
CA PHE A 597 10.53 -5.14 9.81
C PHE A 597 9.56 -4.77 10.93
N ASN A 598 8.36 -5.30 10.90
CA ASN A 598 7.43 -5.26 12.02
C ASN A 598 7.91 -6.25 13.09
N SER A 599 8.67 -5.78 14.06
CA SER A 599 9.31 -6.59 15.10
C SER A 599 8.45 -6.71 16.36
N ASN A 600 7.57 -5.75 16.62
CA ASN A 600 6.74 -5.69 17.81
C ASN A 600 5.43 -4.96 17.56
N ASP A 601 4.54 -5.56 16.75
CA ASP A 601 3.20 -5.03 16.47
C ASP A 601 3.15 -3.49 16.25
N ALA A 602 3.94 -3.01 15.30
CA ALA A 602 4.00 -1.60 14.97
C ALA A 602 2.61 -0.99 14.70
N LYS A 603 1.72 -1.74 14.01
CA LYS A 603 0.36 -1.29 13.74
C LYS A 603 -0.41 -1.02 15.03
N GLY A 604 -0.26 -1.88 16.04
CA GLY A 604 -0.86 -1.70 17.36
C GLY A 604 -0.32 -0.47 18.07
N HIS A 605 1.00 -0.21 18.00
CA HIS A 605 1.62 1.00 18.57
C HIS A 605 1.03 2.29 17.98
N TYR A 606 0.97 2.39 16.64
CA TYR A 606 0.43 3.56 15.96
C TYR A 606 -1.07 3.75 16.25
N GLN A 607 -1.85 2.66 16.27
CA GLN A 607 -3.28 2.73 16.60
C GLN A 607 -3.52 3.18 18.04
N GLU A 608 -2.74 2.67 19.00
CA GLU A 608 -2.87 3.06 20.41
C GLU A 608 -2.56 4.55 20.63
N VAL A 609 -1.55 5.10 19.92
CA VAL A 609 -1.27 6.54 19.95
C VAL A 609 -2.48 7.36 19.42
N ILE A 610 -3.11 6.92 18.34
CA ILE A 610 -4.31 7.58 17.83
C ILE A 610 -5.43 7.54 18.88
N ASP A 611 -5.66 6.39 19.50
CA ASP A 611 -6.72 6.21 20.49
C ASP A 611 -6.46 7.02 21.76
N ILE A 612 -5.20 7.17 22.19
CA ILE A 612 -4.80 8.06 23.31
C ILE A 612 -5.14 9.52 22.97
N ILE A 613 -4.70 10.01 21.81
CA ILE A 613 -4.90 11.42 21.41
C ILE A 613 -6.38 11.77 21.19
N LEU A 614 -7.16 10.80 20.72
CA LEU A 614 -8.60 10.97 20.49
C LEU A 614 -9.47 10.63 21.71
N ASP A 615 -8.87 10.39 22.88
CA ASP A 615 -9.53 9.98 24.13
C ASP A 615 -10.43 8.71 23.97
N LYS A 616 -10.03 7.79 23.08
CA LYS A 616 -10.71 6.52 22.83
C LYS A 616 -10.09 5.32 23.57
N ALA A 617 -8.85 5.46 24.04
CA ALA A 617 -8.14 4.39 24.74
C ALA A 617 -8.76 4.13 26.10
N LYS A 618 -9.40 2.96 26.27
CA LYS A 618 -9.91 2.51 27.57
C LYS A 618 -8.82 1.83 28.41
N LYS A 619 -7.84 1.24 27.76
CA LYS A 619 -6.67 0.57 28.32
C LYS A 619 -5.54 0.65 27.29
N THR A 620 -4.34 0.87 27.76
CA THR A 620 -3.13 0.89 26.94
C THR A 620 -2.36 -0.43 27.09
N ASN A 621 -1.73 -0.90 26.01
CA ASN A 621 -0.95 -2.13 25.98
C ASN A 621 0.54 -1.85 25.75
N TYR A 622 0.87 -0.80 24.98
CA TYR A 622 2.23 -0.43 24.58
C TYR A 622 2.72 0.81 25.27
N PHE A 623 1.83 1.71 25.69
CA PHE A 623 2.17 3.00 26.28
C PHE A 623 1.67 3.09 27.71
N THR A 624 2.54 3.58 28.61
CA THR A 624 2.23 3.80 30.02
C THR A 624 2.21 5.30 30.29
N GLU A 625 1.16 5.77 30.96
CA GLU A 625 1.05 7.19 31.35
C GLU A 625 2.18 7.58 32.31
N ASN A 626 2.73 8.76 32.13
CA ASN A 626 3.90 9.32 32.81
C ASN A 626 5.26 8.63 32.50
N ASP A 627 5.27 7.57 31.69
CA ASP A 627 6.51 6.94 31.21
C ASP A 627 6.74 7.19 29.71
N ASN A 628 5.77 6.81 28.85
CA ASN A 628 5.87 7.00 27.42
C ASN A 628 4.95 8.12 26.89
N TYR A 629 3.92 8.50 27.65
CA TYR A 629 3.08 9.63 27.30
C TYR A 629 2.58 10.35 28.56
N TYR A 630 2.22 11.62 28.40
CA TYR A 630 1.55 12.40 29.44
C TYR A 630 0.73 13.54 28.84
N LYS A 631 -0.26 14.04 29.60
CA LYS A 631 -0.94 15.30 29.32
C LYS A 631 -0.19 16.42 30.07
N GLY A 632 0.10 17.49 29.36
CA GLY A 632 0.76 18.67 29.95
C GLY A 632 0.28 19.94 29.28
N THR A 633 0.64 21.08 29.83
CA THR A 633 0.37 22.40 29.26
C THR A 633 1.64 23.00 28.68
N ILE A 634 1.49 23.92 27.74
CA ILE A 634 2.57 24.74 27.20
C ILE A 634 2.26 26.22 27.44
N ASP A 635 3.29 27.04 27.47
CA ASP A 635 3.13 28.47 27.46
C ASP A 635 3.02 28.99 26.02
N PRO A 636 1.85 29.54 25.60
CA PRO A 636 1.68 30.06 24.24
C PRO A 636 2.68 31.15 23.86
N ASP A 637 3.22 31.86 24.86
CA ASP A 637 4.22 32.91 24.66
C ASP A 637 5.66 32.39 24.71
N SER A 638 5.89 31.14 25.09
CA SER A 638 7.21 30.49 25.06
C SER A 638 7.65 30.15 23.62
N GLY A 639 6.82 29.42 22.88
CA GLY A 639 7.10 28.96 21.50
C GLY A 639 8.25 27.96 21.38
N LYS A 640 8.73 27.38 22.48
CA LYS A 640 9.91 26.46 22.53
C LYS A 640 9.75 25.27 23.49
N ASP A 641 8.57 25.03 24.02
CA ASP A 641 8.25 24.00 25.01
C ASP A 641 7.33 22.90 24.44
N TRP A 642 7.44 22.63 23.14
CA TRP A 642 6.53 21.73 22.44
C TRP A 642 6.99 20.27 22.43
N ASN A 643 8.21 19.96 22.86
CA ASN A 643 8.76 18.63 22.72
C ASN A 643 8.45 17.73 23.90
N TYR A 644 8.23 16.43 23.61
CA TYR A 644 8.22 15.42 24.65
C TYR A 644 9.53 15.45 25.44
N ASN A 645 9.42 15.61 26.75
CA ASN A 645 10.52 15.46 27.69
C ASN A 645 10.08 14.44 28.76
N LYS A 646 10.81 13.33 28.90
CA LYS A 646 10.53 12.37 29.96
C LYS A 646 10.58 13.11 31.28
N LYS A 647 9.46 13.10 32.02
CA LYS A 647 9.44 13.60 33.39
C LYS A 647 10.26 12.64 34.23
N ILE A 648 11.51 12.96 34.48
CA ILE A 648 12.34 12.24 35.43
C ILE A 648 11.85 12.69 36.80
N ASP A 649 11.23 11.80 37.56
CA ASP A 649 11.02 12.05 38.98
C ASP A 649 12.40 12.08 39.64
N THR A 650 12.85 13.28 39.91
CA THR A 650 14.14 13.54 40.58
C THR A 650 13.99 13.49 42.11
N THR A 651 12.84 13.11 42.63
CA THR A 651 12.64 12.89 44.05
C THR A 651 13.53 11.73 44.49
N PRO A 652 14.55 11.94 45.31
CA PRO A 652 15.45 10.88 45.72
C PRO A 652 14.68 9.76 46.40
N THR A 653 14.88 8.55 45.91
CA THR A 653 14.34 7.35 46.56
C THR A 653 15.20 6.93 47.72
N GLU A 654 14.67 6.10 48.62
CA GLU A 654 15.47 5.50 49.71
C GLU A 654 16.68 4.73 49.17
N ALA A 655 16.57 4.13 47.98
CA ALA A 655 17.66 3.44 47.31
C ALA A 655 18.75 4.40 46.83
N ASP A 656 18.39 5.56 46.27
CA ASP A 656 19.34 6.59 45.85
C ASP A 656 20.11 7.14 47.06
N PHE A 657 19.39 7.38 48.15
CA PHE A 657 20.01 7.83 49.39
C PHE A 657 20.99 6.79 49.94
N LYS A 658 20.59 5.49 49.96
CA LYS A 658 21.49 4.41 50.39
C LYS A 658 22.72 4.30 49.51
N THR A 659 22.56 4.43 48.19
CA THR A 659 23.68 4.39 47.24
C THR A 659 24.62 5.55 47.47
N THR A 660 24.11 6.77 47.59
CA THR A 660 24.91 7.98 47.84
C THR A 660 25.69 7.89 49.13
N VAL A 661 25.04 7.40 50.21
CA VAL A 661 25.71 7.18 51.50
C VAL A 661 26.77 6.09 51.39
N SER A 662 26.53 4.99 50.71
CA SER A 662 27.48 3.91 50.49
C SER A 662 28.71 4.39 49.70
N ASP A 663 28.46 5.16 48.62
CA ASP A 663 29.52 5.72 47.79
C ASP A 663 30.38 6.74 48.58
N TYR A 664 29.74 7.58 49.39
CA TYR A 664 30.44 8.51 50.28
C TYR A 664 31.29 7.78 51.32
N LEU A 665 30.74 6.78 51.99
CA LEU A 665 31.48 5.96 52.94
C LEU A 665 32.66 5.23 52.29
N SER A 666 32.46 4.69 51.10
CA SER A 666 33.49 4.03 50.30
C SER A 666 34.62 5.00 49.94
N TRP A 667 34.25 6.24 49.57
CA TRP A 667 35.21 7.30 49.30
C TRP A 667 35.98 7.71 50.54
N GLU A 668 35.32 7.96 51.69
CA GLU A 668 35.92 8.26 52.97
C GLU A 668 36.93 7.19 53.42
N VAL A 669 36.51 5.91 53.36
CA VAL A 669 37.40 4.77 53.68
C VAL A 669 38.60 4.76 52.72
N SER A 670 38.42 5.04 51.44
CA SER A 670 39.52 5.10 50.49
C SER A 670 40.48 6.24 50.76
N GLN A 671 40.01 7.38 51.31
CA GLN A 671 40.87 8.50 51.70
C GLN A 671 41.67 8.19 52.97
N ILE A 672 41.05 7.57 53.96
CA ILE A 672 41.73 7.11 55.19
C ILE A 672 42.85 6.11 54.87
N LEU A 673 42.51 5.10 53.98
CA LEU A 673 43.52 4.11 53.57
C LEU A 673 44.66 4.71 52.73
N LYS A 674 44.44 5.80 52.01
CA LYS A 674 45.48 6.54 51.29
C LYS A 674 46.30 7.43 52.23
N GLY A 675 45.70 7.95 53.30
CA GLY A 675 46.39 8.77 54.33
C GLY A 675 47.33 7.94 55.22
N GLU A 676 46.98 6.70 55.55
CA GLU A 676 47.84 5.79 56.30
C GLU A 676 49.09 5.29 55.54
N ASN A 677 49.09 5.43 54.19
CA ASN A 677 50.24 5.04 53.36
C ASN A 677 51.25 6.19 53.11
N GLN A 678 51.07 7.35 53.74
CA GLN A 678 52.04 8.46 53.64
C GLN A 678 52.95 8.63 54.85
N ASP A 679 52.85 7.79 55.93
CA ASP A 679 53.68 7.80 57.13
C ASP A 679 54.55 6.52 57.29
N PHE A 680 55.11 6.02 56.17
CA PHE A 680 56.20 5.03 56.25
C PHE A 680 57.30 5.35 55.25
#